data_00eb0eb41b0d32312066f7784305d1cb
#
_entry.id   00eb0eb41b0d32312066f7784305d1cb
#
_cell.length_a   1.000
_cell.length_b   1.000
_cell.length_c   1.000
_cell.angle_alpha   90.00
_cell.angle_beta   90.00
_cell.angle_gamma   90.00
#
_symmetry.space_group_name_H-M   'P 1'
#
loop_
_entity.id
_entity.type
_entity.pdbx_description
1 polymer ?
#
loop_
_entity_poly.entity_id
_entity_poly.type
_entity_poly.pdbx_seq_one_letter_code
_entity_poly.pdbx_strand_id
1 'polypeptide(L)'
;NANTGISDSDRVGVYLGYNTDQNGMYIGYDNGGWFWQKYKGGNGDYYQQTRKPAPTKDQEVKVRIDWTADHKMTFTLNGEVVFDKEDFSGIADSLGNKIAIKAGSWGQIGSDVLLKDIHYTGQEEAVTYTVTGSVTDESGKALEGAVVTTGNLTAETDKDGKYSLQLGAGKHELTITKAGYQTATTSVTVTEGNVEAKAVKLEKTAEIETEKLSTADMDVYVAKNFPSVVKYEMKKGDLNGKTFYGQTSAINTVRINGTDVKLSKGDVKATIKGDKATYEMTVKNEEKHIDAVLTAELTAKDNTVSFEITKVENKLTEGKPGTALESGKVGNPIQTIEIPNHSLVSVNSTQKNANLIGAAMSTQTKVSGDEYVEVKANTPARERDYMYAFVSNNEMSAGLWSNSEYEGRNAGASSSGGSNNTRVMSVSEKKDGYVSMGLGSSAWYWHRVMTDSHNRTWVLEETENPKMKVVITGNCNGDKNVDWQDGAVAFRDIMNNPFKSEEVPELVAYRIAMNFGSHAQNPFLTTLDNVKRVAMHTDGLGQSVLLKGYANEGHDSAHPDYADIGKRIGGPEDMKTLLEKGADYGAKFGIHVNAGEMYPEAKAFKDDNVRRNKDGSLRYGWNWIDQGIGLDSIYDLATGEREARFDELHEILGGDGKDMLDFIYV
;
A
#
# COMPACT_ATOMS: atom_id res chain seq x y z
N ASN A 1 -17.28 -32.10 -16.87
CA ASN A 1 -17.85 -32.80 -18.06
C ASN A 1 -16.74 -33.09 -19.06
N ALA A 2 -16.37 -34.34 -19.26
CA ALA A 2 -15.21 -34.74 -20.08
C ALA A 2 -15.39 -34.43 -21.58
N ASN A 3 -16.56 -34.00 -22.01
CA ASN A 3 -16.91 -33.75 -23.43
C ASN A 3 -17.27 -32.30 -23.74
N THR A 4 -17.23 -31.39 -22.78
CA THR A 4 -17.44 -29.97 -23.01
C THR A 4 -16.10 -29.26 -22.94
N GLY A 5 -15.78 -28.35 -23.83
CA GLY A 5 -14.53 -27.63 -23.84
C GLY A 5 -14.40 -26.64 -22.67
N ILE A 6 -15.45 -26.46 -21.87
CA ILE A 6 -15.53 -25.56 -20.71
C ILE A 6 -16.00 -26.37 -19.50
N SER A 7 -15.28 -26.30 -18.40
CA SER A 7 -15.63 -26.98 -17.15
C SER A 7 -16.89 -26.35 -16.51
N ASP A 8 -17.65 -27.14 -15.74
CA ASP A 8 -18.87 -26.67 -15.07
C ASP A 8 -18.59 -25.56 -14.02
N SER A 9 -17.34 -25.44 -13.57
CA SER A 9 -16.91 -24.40 -12.65
C SER A 9 -16.36 -23.13 -13.34
N ASP A 10 -16.15 -23.16 -14.65
CA ASP A 10 -15.56 -22.09 -15.40
C ASP A 10 -16.59 -21.17 -16.01
N ARG A 11 -16.25 -19.90 -16.07
CA ARG A 11 -17.04 -18.84 -16.68
C ARG A 11 -16.20 -18.11 -17.73
N VAL A 12 -16.68 -18.04 -18.94
CA VAL A 12 -16.01 -17.36 -20.04
C VAL A 12 -16.99 -16.46 -20.79
N GLY A 13 -16.60 -15.21 -21.02
CA GLY A 13 -17.43 -14.28 -21.78
C GLY A 13 -16.81 -12.92 -22.00
N VAL A 14 -17.61 -12.03 -22.53
CA VAL A 14 -17.23 -10.65 -22.85
C VAL A 14 -18.12 -9.66 -22.11
N TYR A 15 -17.51 -8.58 -21.64
CA TYR A 15 -18.21 -7.38 -21.24
C TYR A 15 -18.27 -6.41 -22.40
N LEU A 16 -19.43 -5.91 -22.68
CA LEU A 16 -19.65 -4.81 -23.61
C LEU A 16 -19.97 -3.55 -22.81
N GLY A 17 -19.43 -2.41 -23.24
CA GLY A 17 -19.62 -1.16 -22.53
C GLY A 17 -18.95 -1.13 -21.13
N TYR A 18 -17.85 -1.82 -20.96
CA TYR A 18 -17.13 -1.88 -19.69
C TYR A 18 -16.45 -0.55 -19.34
N ASN A 19 -16.45 -0.18 -18.07
CA ASN A 19 -15.75 1.00 -17.55
C ASN A 19 -15.07 0.71 -16.19
N THR A 20 -14.37 1.71 -15.66
CA THR A 20 -13.64 1.63 -14.38
C THR A 20 -14.54 1.38 -13.18
N ASP A 21 -15.82 1.76 -13.26
CA ASP A 21 -16.81 1.55 -12.19
C ASP A 21 -17.40 0.14 -12.24
N GLN A 22 -16.84 -0.74 -13.07
CA GLN A 22 -17.27 -2.11 -13.27
C GLN A 22 -18.74 -2.22 -13.74
N ASN A 23 -19.19 -1.24 -14.52
CA ASN A 23 -20.44 -1.31 -15.25
C ASN A 23 -20.22 -2.02 -16.60
N GLY A 24 -21.24 -2.67 -17.10
CA GLY A 24 -21.16 -3.34 -18.38
C GLY A 24 -22.27 -4.37 -18.58
N MET A 25 -22.41 -4.84 -19.80
CA MET A 25 -23.26 -5.97 -20.13
C MET A 25 -22.37 -7.19 -20.37
N TYR A 26 -22.50 -8.20 -19.52
CA TYR A 26 -21.73 -9.44 -19.63
C TYR A 26 -22.52 -10.50 -20.39
N ILE A 27 -21.88 -11.11 -21.37
CA ILE A 27 -22.45 -12.21 -22.16
C ILE A 27 -21.43 -13.33 -22.19
N GLY A 28 -21.84 -14.53 -21.81
CA GLY A 28 -20.91 -15.65 -21.74
C GLY A 28 -21.55 -17.00 -21.50
N TYR A 29 -20.69 -17.96 -21.18
CA TYR A 29 -21.04 -19.33 -20.83
C TYR A 29 -20.65 -19.61 -19.39
N ASP A 30 -21.55 -20.27 -18.65
CA ASP A 30 -21.36 -20.66 -17.26
C ASP A 30 -22.25 -21.86 -16.90
N ASN A 31 -21.73 -22.82 -16.15
CA ASN A 31 -22.48 -23.93 -15.53
C ASN A 31 -23.52 -24.58 -16.47
N GLY A 32 -23.11 -24.87 -17.69
CA GLY A 32 -23.95 -25.59 -18.66
C GLY A 32 -24.91 -24.71 -19.44
N GLY A 33 -24.77 -23.40 -19.42
CA GLY A 33 -25.64 -22.50 -20.19
C GLY A 33 -24.99 -21.21 -20.65
N TRP A 34 -25.51 -20.70 -21.76
CA TRP A 34 -25.23 -19.34 -22.18
C TRP A 34 -26.11 -18.37 -21.40
N PHE A 35 -25.56 -17.22 -20.98
CA PHE A 35 -26.27 -16.23 -20.21
C PHE A 35 -25.82 -14.82 -20.54
N TRP A 36 -26.64 -13.85 -20.18
CA TRP A 36 -26.25 -12.47 -20.13
C TRP A 36 -26.68 -11.80 -18.83
N GLN A 37 -25.98 -10.77 -18.43
CA GLN A 37 -26.15 -10.14 -17.12
C GLN A 37 -25.76 -8.67 -17.20
N LYS A 38 -26.57 -7.82 -16.58
CA LYS A 38 -26.27 -6.40 -16.41
C LYS A 38 -25.42 -6.24 -15.16
N TYR A 39 -24.34 -5.48 -15.28
CA TYR A 39 -23.47 -5.11 -14.17
C TYR A 39 -23.50 -3.61 -13.92
N LYS A 40 -23.71 -3.21 -12.66
CA LYS A 40 -23.62 -1.85 -12.17
C LYS A 40 -22.84 -1.84 -10.88
N GLY A 41 -21.72 -1.11 -10.86
CA GLY A 41 -20.82 -1.08 -9.69
C GLY A 41 -20.28 -2.47 -9.30
N GLY A 42 -20.01 -3.33 -10.26
CA GLY A 42 -19.53 -4.70 -10.02
C GLY A 42 -20.59 -5.73 -9.63
N ASN A 43 -21.84 -5.29 -9.42
CA ASN A 43 -22.95 -6.17 -9.06
C ASN A 43 -23.81 -6.51 -10.29
N GLY A 44 -24.03 -7.80 -10.54
CA GLY A 44 -24.95 -8.27 -11.55
C GLY A 44 -26.39 -8.28 -11.01
N ASP A 45 -27.26 -7.49 -11.60
CA ASP A 45 -28.65 -7.32 -11.16
C ASP A 45 -29.69 -8.12 -11.99
N TYR A 46 -29.27 -8.65 -13.12
CA TYR A 46 -30.11 -9.46 -13.99
C TYR A 46 -29.32 -10.64 -14.54
N TYR A 47 -29.93 -11.81 -14.52
CA TYR A 47 -29.35 -13.05 -15.01
C TYR A 47 -30.38 -13.83 -15.81
N GLN A 48 -30.06 -14.11 -17.07
CA GLN A 48 -30.85 -14.99 -17.94
C GLN A 48 -29.94 -16.05 -18.53
N GLN A 49 -30.33 -17.31 -18.39
CA GLN A 49 -29.56 -18.45 -18.86
C GLN A 49 -30.39 -19.30 -19.82
N THR A 50 -29.74 -19.78 -20.87
CA THR A 50 -30.28 -20.82 -21.76
C THR A 50 -29.45 -22.09 -21.66
N ARG A 51 -30.09 -23.25 -21.76
CA ARG A 51 -29.41 -24.56 -21.76
C ARG A 51 -28.88 -24.98 -23.13
N LYS A 52 -28.52 -24.06 -23.99
CA LYS A 52 -27.80 -24.37 -25.23
C LYS A 52 -26.53 -25.12 -24.89
N PRO A 53 -26.16 -26.17 -25.68
CA PRO A 53 -24.99 -26.99 -25.36
C PRO A 53 -23.71 -26.17 -25.35
N ALA A 54 -22.80 -26.50 -24.43
CA ALA A 54 -21.47 -25.99 -24.42
C ALA A 54 -20.72 -26.37 -25.70
N PRO A 55 -19.74 -25.56 -26.14
CA PRO A 55 -18.79 -25.97 -27.15
C PRO A 55 -18.06 -27.24 -26.69
N THR A 56 -17.86 -28.19 -27.60
CA THR A 56 -16.99 -29.34 -27.34
C THR A 56 -15.52 -28.90 -27.36
N LYS A 57 -14.64 -29.71 -26.77
CA LYS A 57 -13.20 -29.47 -26.81
C LYS A 57 -12.73 -29.27 -28.26
N ASP A 58 -11.89 -28.25 -28.49
CA ASP A 58 -11.33 -27.87 -29.78
C ASP A 58 -12.38 -27.45 -30.85
N GLN A 59 -13.63 -27.23 -30.42
CA GLN A 59 -14.66 -26.71 -31.30
C GLN A 59 -14.56 -25.19 -31.44
N GLU A 60 -14.49 -24.73 -32.67
CA GLU A 60 -14.64 -23.32 -32.99
C GLU A 60 -16.12 -22.92 -32.94
N VAL A 61 -16.41 -21.86 -32.22
CA VAL A 61 -17.75 -21.32 -32.06
C VAL A 61 -17.74 -19.87 -32.54
N LYS A 62 -18.61 -19.58 -33.51
CA LYS A 62 -18.81 -18.21 -34.01
C LYS A 62 -19.83 -17.49 -33.14
N VAL A 63 -19.38 -16.46 -32.46
CA VAL A 63 -20.20 -15.58 -31.61
C VAL A 63 -20.44 -14.28 -32.34
N ARG A 64 -21.70 -13.82 -32.40
CA ARG A 64 -22.07 -12.46 -32.86
C ARG A 64 -22.99 -11.81 -31.84
N ILE A 65 -22.69 -10.58 -31.51
CA ILE A 65 -23.47 -9.75 -30.59
C ILE A 65 -23.82 -8.45 -31.32
N ASP A 66 -25.09 -8.23 -31.53
CA ASP A 66 -25.61 -7.01 -32.10
C ASP A 66 -26.30 -6.20 -31.02
N TRP A 67 -26.00 -4.93 -30.88
CA TRP A 67 -26.76 -4.04 -30.04
C TRP A 67 -27.18 -2.79 -30.84
N THR A 68 -28.30 -2.26 -30.49
CA THR A 68 -28.93 -1.15 -31.23
C THR A 68 -29.03 0.10 -30.37
N ALA A 69 -29.19 1.26 -31.02
CA ALA A 69 -29.29 2.56 -30.34
C ALA A 69 -30.51 2.65 -29.40
N ASP A 70 -31.56 1.84 -29.64
CA ASP A 70 -32.71 1.71 -28.75
C ASP A 70 -32.47 0.73 -27.57
N HIS A 71 -31.20 0.43 -27.27
CA HIS A 71 -30.75 -0.38 -26.13
C HIS A 71 -31.25 -1.83 -26.14
N LYS A 72 -31.30 -2.44 -27.33
CA LYS A 72 -31.59 -3.86 -27.49
C LYS A 72 -30.35 -4.63 -27.89
N MET A 73 -30.18 -5.84 -27.32
CA MET A 73 -29.09 -6.74 -27.60
C MET A 73 -29.60 -8.06 -28.17
N THR A 74 -29.00 -8.50 -29.27
CA THR A 74 -29.21 -9.84 -29.83
C THR A 74 -27.91 -10.60 -29.83
N PHE A 75 -27.93 -11.79 -29.26
CA PHE A 75 -26.79 -12.72 -29.19
C PHE A 75 -27.04 -13.92 -30.08
N THR A 76 -26.10 -14.16 -30.98
CA THR A 76 -26.16 -15.23 -31.98
C THR A 76 -24.98 -16.15 -31.86
N LEU A 77 -25.20 -17.46 -31.87
CA LEU A 77 -24.20 -18.52 -31.76
C LEU A 77 -24.24 -19.40 -33.00
N ASN A 78 -23.16 -19.48 -33.79
CA ASN A 78 -23.11 -20.22 -35.06
C ASN A 78 -24.25 -19.91 -36.03
N GLY A 79 -24.74 -18.67 -36.02
CA GLY A 79 -25.85 -18.22 -36.85
C GLY A 79 -27.25 -18.44 -36.24
N GLU A 80 -27.37 -19.10 -35.10
CA GLU A 80 -28.65 -19.28 -34.41
C GLU A 80 -28.79 -18.23 -33.30
N VAL A 81 -29.93 -17.54 -33.24
CA VAL A 81 -30.24 -16.55 -32.20
C VAL A 81 -30.49 -17.25 -30.88
N VAL A 82 -29.74 -16.85 -29.86
CA VAL A 82 -29.79 -17.38 -28.48
C VAL A 82 -30.60 -16.46 -27.59
N PHE A 83 -30.30 -15.15 -27.64
CA PHE A 83 -31.07 -14.10 -27.01
C PHE A 83 -31.48 -13.08 -28.08
N ASP A 84 -32.72 -12.70 -28.10
CA ASP A 84 -33.26 -11.79 -29.13
C ASP A 84 -33.81 -10.50 -28.52
N LYS A 85 -33.22 -9.37 -28.94
CA LYS A 85 -33.66 -8.02 -28.57
C LYS A 85 -33.83 -7.80 -27.06
N GLU A 86 -32.91 -8.36 -26.27
CA GLU A 86 -32.91 -8.20 -24.83
C GLU A 86 -32.65 -6.73 -24.43
N ASP A 87 -33.46 -6.24 -23.50
CA ASP A 87 -33.44 -4.83 -23.10
C ASP A 87 -32.35 -4.53 -22.05
N PHE A 88 -31.44 -3.64 -22.38
CA PHE A 88 -30.42 -3.15 -21.46
C PHE A 88 -30.52 -1.64 -21.13
N SER A 89 -31.67 -1.02 -21.46
CA SER A 89 -31.89 0.42 -21.21
C SER A 89 -31.66 0.85 -19.78
N GLY A 90 -31.95 -0.03 -18.80
CA GLY A 90 -31.72 0.26 -17.36
C GLY A 90 -30.27 0.48 -16.93
N ILE A 91 -29.30 0.13 -17.76
CA ILE A 91 -27.87 0.39 -17.50
C ILE A 91 -27.21 1.22 -18.60
N ALA A 92 -27.92 1.59 -19.62
CA ALA A 92 -27.38 2.23 -20.85
C ALA A 92 -26.53 3.48 -20.53
N ASP A 93 -27.03 4.36 -19.65
CA ASP A 93 -26.36 5.60 -19.27
C ASP A 93 -25.08 5.34 -18.40
N SER A 94 -24.94 4.14 -17.86
CA SER A 94 -23.78 3.75 -17.03
C SER A 94 -22.71 2.99 -17.82
N LEU A 95 -22.96 2.66 -19.09
CA LEU A 95 -22.02 1.93 -19.93
C LEU A 95 -20.82 2.80 -20.33
N GLY A 96 -19.66 2.19 -20.41
CA GLY A 96 -18.45 2.77 -20.98
C GLY A 96 -18.28 2.38 -22.45
N ASN A 97 -17.11 2.64 -22.98
CA ASN A 97 -16.75 2.43 -24.38
C ASN A 97 -15.76 1.28 -24.61
N LYS A 98 -15.56 0.41 -23.62
CA LYS A 98 -14.58 -0.68 -23.70
C LYS A 98 -15.27 -2.04 -23.88
N ILE A 99 -14.56 -2.94 -24.54
CA ILE A 99 -14.85 -4.37 -24.54
C ILE A 99 -13.81 -5.03 -23.64
N ALA A 100 -14.26 -5.83 -22.68
CA ALA A 100 -13.37 -6.60 -21.83
C ALA A 100 -13.72 -8.08 -21.92
N ILE A 101 -12.70 -8.92 -21.81
CA ILE A 101 -12.84 -10.39 -21.77
C ILE A 101 -12.70 -10.81 -20.33
N LYS A 102 -13.61 -11.67 -19.87
CA LYS A 102 -13.52 -12.27 -18.54
C LYS A 102 -13.49 -13.78 -18.66
N ALA A 103 -12.46 -14.37 -18.07
CA ALA A 103 -12.43 -15.78 -17.72
C ALA A 103 -12.30 -15.90 -16.21
N GLY A 104 -12.97 -16.85 -15.58
CA GLY A 104 -12.93 -17.06 -14.15
C GLY A 104 -13.44 -18.43 -13.78
N SER A 105 -13.12 -18.89 -12.57
CA SER A 105 -13.56 -20.15 -12.03
C SER A 105 -13.85 -20.01 -10.53
N TRP A 106 -14.77 -20.82 -10.03
CA TRP A 106 -15.02 -20.98 -8.58
C TRP A 106 -13.98 -21.91 -7.91
N GLY A 107 -13.11 -22.53 -8.70
CA GLY A 107 -12.04 -23.43 -8.29
C GLY A 107 -10.76 -23.17 -9.09
N GLN A 108 -10.05 -24.22 -9.45
CA GLN A 108 -8.95 -24.11 -10.40
C GLN A 108 -9.49 -23.94 -11.82
N ILE A 109 -8.91 -23.03 -12.60
CA ILE A 109 -9.26 -22.86 -14.01
C ILE A 109 -8.90 -24.16 -14.75
N GLY A 110 -9.91 -24.82 -15.29
CA GLY A 110 -9.77 -26.10 -15.98
C GLY A 110 -9.91 -26.01 -17.49
N SER A 111 -10.07 -24.81 -18.06
CA SER A 111 -10.34 -24.62 -19.48
C SER A 111 -9.46 -23.54 -20.09
N ASP A 112 -8.88 -23.85 -21.25
CA ASP A 112 -8.21 -22.87 -22.10
C ASP A 112 -9.18 -22.42 -23.19
N VAL A 113 -9.36 -21.11 -23.35
CA VAL A 113 -10.21 -20.52 -24.38
C VAL A 113 -9.40 -19.57 -25.25
N LEU A 114 -9.30 -19.88 -26.54
CA LEU A 114 -8.67 -19.03 -27.52
C LEU A 114 -9.73 -18.15 -28.20
N LEU A 115 -9.58 -16.85 -28.13
CA LEU A 115 -10.37 -15.88 -28.87
C LEU A 115 -9.58 -15.44 -30.10
N LYS A 116 -10.17 -15.57 -31.28
CA LYS A 116 -9.57 -15.16 -32.56
C LYS A 116 -10.59 -14.42 -33.42
N ASP A 117 -10.10 -13.74 -34.43
CA ASP A 117 -10.91 -13.05 -35.44
C ASP A 117 -11.97 -12.10 -34.81
N ILE A 118 -11.53 -11.28 -33.86
CA ILE A 118 -12.40 -10.31 -33.21
C ILE A 118 -12.62 -9.12 -34.15
N HIS A 119 -13.86 -8.95 -34.63
CA HIS A 119 -14.26 -7.82 -35.43
C HIS A 119 -15.30 -6.97 -34.70
N TYR A 120 -15.10 -5.66 -34.71
CA TYR A 120 -16.06 -4.70 -34.22
C TYR A 120 -16.51 -3.83 -35.42
N THR A 121 -17.82 -3.78 -35.66
CA THR A 121 -18.42 -2.88 -36.65
C THR A 121 -19.39 -1.96 -35.92
N GLY A 122 -18.97 -0.68 -35.71
CA GLY A 122 -19.89 0.36 -35.23
C GLY A 122 -20.67 0.96 -36.38
N GLN A 123 -21.93 1.30 -36.15
CA GLN A 123 -22.69 2.16 -37.08
C GLN A 123 -22.57 3.61 -36.65
N GLU A 124 -22.40 4.46 -37.64
CA GLU A 124 -22.18 5.90 -37.66
C GLU A 124 -20.80 6.34 -37.20
N GLU A 125 -20.06 6.92 -38.16
CA GLU A 125 -19.01 7.88 -37.79
C GLU A 125 -19.66 8.93 -36.91
N ALA A 126 -19.26 8.96 -35.65
CA ALA A 126 -19.69 10.04 -34.77
C ALA A 126 -19.31 11.35 -35.44
N VAL A 127 -20.27 12.22 -35.63
CA VAL A 127 -20.01 13.55 -36.21
C VAL A 127 -18.97 14.21 -35.33
N THR A 128 -17.76 14.38 -35.85
CA THR A 128 -16.69 15.06 -35.19
C THR A 128 -16.47 16.43 -35.75
N TYR A 129 -16.06 17.34 -34.92
CA TYR A 129 -15.76 18.71 -35.27
C TYR A 129 -14.28 18.97 -34.98
N THR A 130 -13.68 19.82 -35.78
CA THR A 130 -12.29 20.20 -35.60
C THR A 130 -12.17 21.14 -34.40
N VAL A 131 -11.41 20.72 -33.40
CA VAL A 131 -10.99 21.57 -32.27
C VAL A 131 -9.55 21.98 -32.52
N THR A 132 -9.34 23.27 -32.70
CA THR A 132 -7.98 23.84 -32.79
C THR A 132 -7.62 24.59 -31.52
N GLY A 133 -6.33 24.76 -31.28
CA GLY A 133 -5.87 25.58 -30.17
C GLY A 133 -4.39 25.89 -30.33
N SER A 134 -3.86 26.63 -29.38
CA SER A 134 -2.43 27.03 -29.38
C SER A 134 -1.79 26.91 -28.02
N VAL A 135 -0.49 26.61 -28.03
CA VAL A 135 0.34 26.48 -26.84
C VAL A 135 1.57 27.36 -26.96
N THR A 136 1.80 28.15 -25.93
CA THR A 136 2.97 29.06 -25.85
C THR A 136 3.72 28.86 -24.54
N ASP A 137 4.93 29.35 -24.47
CA ASP A 137 5.67 29.48 -23.19
C ASP A 137 5.22 30.73 -22.41
N GLU A 138 5.81 30.93 -21.25
CA GLU A 138 5.56 32.07 -20.37
C GLU A 138 5.88 33.44 -21.02
N SER A 139 6.78 33.49 -22.01
CA SER A 139 7.10 34.67 -22.77
C SER A 139 6.14 34.92 -23.95
N GLY A 140 5.25 33.99 -24.24
CA GLY A 140 4.34 34.04 -25.41
C GLY A 140 4.96 33.44 -26.68
N LYS A 141 6.12 32.80 -26.62
CA LYS A 141 6.71 32.11 -27.75
C LYS A 141 5.98 30.78 -28.01
N ALA A 142 5.71 30.51 -29.30
CA ALA A 142 5.09 29.25 -29.72
C ALA A 142 5.90 28.02 -29.27
N LEU A 143 5.22 27.02 -28.77
CA LEU A 143 5.83 25.75 -28.35
C LEU A 143 5.49 24.63 -29.35
N GLU A 144 6.45 24.28 -30.20
CA GLU A 144 6.38 23.13 -31.10
C GLU A 144 6.51 21.82 -30.32
N GLY A 145 5.79 20.77 -30.74
CA GLY A 145 5.85 19.41 -30.15
C GLY A 145 5.31 19.34 -28.72
N ALA A 146 4.44 20.25 -28.31
CA ALA A 146 3.64 20.05 -27.10
C ALA A 146 2.52 19.02 -27.40
N VAL A 147 2.36 18.05 -26.53
CA VAL A 147 1.38 16.95 -26.68
C VAL A 147 0.09 17.32 -25.99
N VAL A 148 -0.99 17.33 -26.72
CA VAL A 148 -2.36 17.61 -26.25
C VAL A 148 -3.15 16.31 -26.25
N THR A 149 -3.65 15.87 -25.11
CA THR A 149 -4.40 14.62 -24.96
C THR A 149 -5.80 14.87 -24.40
N THR A 150 -6.77 14.09 -24.90
CA THR A 150 -8.12 14.00 -24.34
C THR A 150 -8.67 12.59 -24.57
N GLY A 151 -9.03 11.88 -23.50
CA GLY A 151 -9.34 10.46 -23.60
C GLY A 151 -8.19 9.67 -24.24
N ASN A 152 -8.46 9.02 -25.37
CA ASN A 152 -7.46 8.25 -26.14
C ASN A 152 -6.92 9.03 -27.35
N LEU A 153 -7.33 10.28 -27.55
CA LEU A 153 -6.91 11.10 -28.68
C LEU A 153 -5.72 11.98 -28.30
N THR A 154 -4.80 12.11 -29.24
CA THR A 154 -3.55 12.88 -29.04
C THR A 154 -3.23 13.68 -30.28
N ALA A 155 -2.77 14.92 -30.09
CA ALA A 155 -2.20 15.76 -31.13
C ALA A 155 -0.92 16.43 -30.62
N GLU A 156 -0.01 16.75 -31.53
CA GLU A 156 1.17 17.54 -31.23
C GLU A 156 1.04 18.93 -31.83
N THR A 157 1.61 19.92 -31.16
CA THR A 157 1.66 21.27 -31.70
C THR A 157 2.75 21.39 -32.78
N ASP A 158 2.42 22.12 -33.82
CA ASP A 158 3.33 22.48 -34.91
C ASP A 158 4.34 23.59 -34.50
N LYS A 159 5.18 24.02 -35.45
CA LYS A 159 6.18 25.09 -35.25
C LYS A 159 5.57 26.44 -34.81
N ASP A 160 4.30 26.66 -35.09
CA ASP A 160 3.55 27.85 -34.70
C ASP A 160 2.78 27.66 -33.39
N GLY A 161 3.02 26.52 -32.69
CA GLY A 161 2.41 26.14 -31.43
C GLY A 161 0.96 25.71 -31.57
N LYS A 162 0.46 25.42 -32.77
CA LYS A 162 -0.96 25.09 -33.05
C LYS A 162 -1.17 23.58 -33.10
N TYR A 163 -2.30 23.14 -32.57
CA TYR A 163 -2.77 21.76 -32.66
C TYR A 163 -4.19 21.65 -33.19
N SER A 164 -4.55 20.44 -33.64
CA SER A 164 -5.87 20.13 -34.14
C SER A 164 -6.28 18.73 -33.67
N LEU A 165 -7.51 18.58 -33.13
CA LEU A 165 -8.12 17.34 -32.71
C LEU A 165 -9.51 17.22 -33.34
N GLN A 166 -9.98 15.99 -33.63
CA GLN A 166 -11.34 15.69 -34.06
C GLN A 166 -12.12 15.19 -32.84
N LEU A 167 -13.07 15.97 -32.33
CA LEU A 167 -13.84 15.66 -31.14
C LEU A 167 -15.34 15.65 -31.42
N GLY A 168 -16.07 14.72 -30.84
CA GLY A 168 -17.52 14.72 -30.85
C GLY A 168 -18.11 15.86 -30.01
N ALA A 169 -19.43 16.08 -30.15
CA ALA A 169 -20.13 17.02 -29.29
C ALA A 169 -20.00 16.62 -27.81
N GLY A 170 -19.81 17.61 -26.93
CA GLY A 170 -19.62 17.38 -25.51
C GLY A 170 -18.57 18.29 -24.89
N LYS A 171 -18.38 18.17 -23.56
CA LYS A 171 -17.31 18.82 -22.83
C LYS A 171 -16.09 17.90 -22.77
N HIS A 172 -14.94 18.40 -23.21
CA HIS A 172 -13.67 17.67 -23.23
C HIS A 172 -12.65 18.41 -22.37
N GLU A 173 -11.96 17.65 -21.54
CA GLU A 173 -10.78 18.12 -20.82
C GLU A 173 -9.53 17.80 -21.64
N LEU A 174 -8.71 18.82 -21.88
CA LEU A 174 -7.47 18.72 -22.61
C LEU A 174 -6.31 18.81 -21.63
N THR A 175 -5.43 17.83 -21.65
CA THR A 175 -4.17 17.83 -20.89
C THR A 175 -3.03 18.14 -21.84
N ILE A 176 -2.25 19.16 -21.53
CA ILE A 176 -1.14 19.64 -22.36
C ILE A 176 0.17 19.37 -21.64
N THR A 177 1.06 18.63 -22.29
CA THR A 177 2.38 18.28 -21.78
C THR A 177 3.44 18.68 -22.77
N LYS A 178 4.52 19.24 -22.29
CA LYS A 178 5.74 19.55 -23.05
C LYS A 178 6.93 19.37 -22.15
N ALA A 179 7.93 18.80 -22.70
CA ALA A 179 9.23 18.61 -22.12
C ALA A 179 9.85 19.91 -21.60
N GLY A 180 10.27 19.94 -20.31
CA GLY A 180 10.81 21.14 -19.65
C GLY A 180 9.75 22.15 -19.21
N TYR A 181 8.48 21.82 -19.29
CA TYR A 181 7.36 22.67 -18.90
C TYR A 181 6.40 21.95 -17.95
N GLN A 182 5.73 22.69 -17.09
CA GLN A 182 4.69 22.19 -16.22
C GLN A 182 3.47 21.75 -17.05
N THR A 183 2.87 20.61 -16.71
CA THR A 183 1.63 20.16 -17.32
C THR A 183 0.49 21.14 -17.04
N ALA A 184 -0.27 21.49 -18.06
CA ALA A 184 -1.46 22.31 -17.92
C ALA A 184 -2.71 21.56 -18.38
N THR A 185 -3.86 21.91 -17.80
CA THR A 185 -5.18 21.42 -18.23
C THR A 185 -6.06 22.58 -18.65
N THR A 186 -6.90 22.34 -19.65
CA THR A 186 -7.95 23.25 -20.08
C THR A 186 -9.19 22.47 -20.50
N SER A 187 -10.31 23.10 -20.67
CA SER A 187 -11.50 22.43 -21.19
C SER A 187 -12.07 23.15 -22.40
N VAL A 188 -12.64 22.37 -23.32
CA VAL A 188 -13.36 22.87 -24.48
C VAL A 188 -14.74 22.21 -24.53
N THR A 189 -15.77 22.96 -24.90
CA THR A 189 -17.12 22.41 -25.14
C THR A 189 -17.40 22.49 -26.62
N VAL A 190 -17.62 21.34 -27.23
CA VAL A 190 -18.00 21.17 -28.63
C VAL A 190 -19.53 21.01 -28.69
N THR A 191 -20.23 21.91 -29.36
CA THR A 191 -21.67 21.79 -29.58
C THR A 191 -21.94 21.32 -31.00
N GLU A 192 -21.97 22.25 -31.94
CA GLU A 192 -22.10 21.99 -33.40
C GLU A 192 -21.10 22.91 -34.11
N GLY A 193 -20.23 22.33 -34.95
CA GLY A 193 -19.20 23.05 -35.70
C GLY A 193 -17.82 23.07 -35.06
N ASN A 194 -16.85 23.58 -35.81
CA ASN A 194 -15.44 23.69 -35.39
C ASN A 194 -15.30 24.70 -34.26
N VAL A 195 -14.43 24.41 -33.32
CA VAL A 195 -14.23 25.21 -32.11
C VAL A 195 -12.75 25.53 -31.92
N GLU A 196 -12.44 26.75 -31.52
CA GLU A 196 -11.09 27.11 -31.05
C GLU A 196 -11.04 27.03 -29.52
N ALA A 197 -10.19 26.16 -29.01
CA ALA A 197 -9.92 26.02 -27.57
C ALA A 197 -9.11 27.22 -27.07
N LYS A 198 -9.30 27.58 -25.83
CA LYS A 198 -8.52 28.62 -25.15
C LYS A 198 -7.02 28.36 -25.30
N ALA A 199 -6.26 29.37 -25.73
CA ALA A 199 -4.81 29.29 -25.76
C ALA A 199 -4.24 28.94 -24.39
N VAL A 200 -3.30 27.99 -24.36
CA VAL A 200 -2.65 27.52 -23.12
C VAL A 200 -1.23 28.01 -23.07
N LYS A 201 -0.87 28.56 -21.91
CA LYS A 201 0.48 29.00 -21.61
C LYS A 201 1.12 27.97 -20.69
N LEU A 202 2.25 27.39 -21.08
CA LEU A 202 3.03 26.50 -20.24
C LEU A 202 4.18 27.27 -19.57
N GLU A 203 4.34 27.03 -18.28
CA GLU A 203 5.46 27.55 -17.51
C GLU A 203 6.62 26.56 -17.58
N LYS A 204 7.85 27.05 -17.74
CA LYS A 204 9.03 26.17 -17.67
C LYS A 204 9.09 25.50 -16.30
N THR A 205 9.42 24.22 -16.32
CA THR A 205 9.80 23.54 -15.09
C THR A 205 11.13 24.14 -14.65
N ALA A 206 11.14 24.74 -13.46
CA ALA A 206 12.37 25.28 -12.89
C ALA A 206 13.40 24.14 -12.71
N GLU A 207 14.62 24.37 -13.17
CA GLU A 207 15.73 23.46 -12.84
C GLU A 207 15.91 23.47 -11.31
N ILE A 208 16.13 22.27 -10.76
CA ILE A 208 16.33 22.13 -9.33
C ILE A 208 17.73 22.65 -9.00
N GLU A 209 17.82 23.82 -8.35
CA GLU A 209 19.09 24.32 -7.81
C GLU A 209 19.59 23.37 -6.72
N THR A 210 20.82 22.88 -6.85
CA THR A 210 21.38 21.89 -5.93
C THR A 210 22.59 22.40 -5.17
N GLU A 211 22.85 21.79 -4.05
CA GLU A 211 24.10 21.84 -3.27
C GLU A 211 24.58 20.41 -3.04
N LYS A 212 25.87 20.25 -2.75
CA LYS A 212 26.49 18.94 -2.67
C LYS A 212 26.77 18.53 -1.23
N LEU A 213 26.32 17.32 -0.85
CA LEU A 213 26.82 16.58 0.30
C LEU A 213 27.89 15.60 -0.18
N SER A 214 28.91 15.34 0.62
CA SER A 214 30.03 14.48 0.21
C SER A 214 30.37 13.45 1.27
N THR A 215 30.53 12.20 0.83
CA THR A 215 31.11 11.10 1.61
C THR A 215 32.39 10.59 0.93
N ALA A 216 33.01 9.57 1.49
CA ALA A 216 34.11 8.87 0.83
C ALA A 216 33.65 8.11 -0.44
N ASP A 217 32.40 7.65 -0.48
CA ASP A 217 31.88 6.73 -1.49
C ASP A 217 31.07 7.44 -2.58
N MET A 218 30.50 8.62 -2.28
CA MET A 218 29.66 9.36 -3.24
C MET A 218 29.53 10.85 -2.94
N ASP A 219 29.16 11.61 -3.95
CA ASP A 219 28.62 12.96 -3.85
C ASP A 219 27.12 12.92 -4.08
N VAL A 220 26.36 13.58 -3.20
CA VAL A 220 24.90 13.61 -3.22
C VAL A 220 24.43 15.04 -3.47
N TYR A 221 23.72 15.26 -4.55
CA TYR A 221 23.22 16.59 -4.91
C TYR A 221 21.79 16.74 -4.38
N VAL A 222 21.63 17.60 -3.40
CA VAL A 222 20.36 17.89 -2.73
C VAL A 222 19.81 19.24 -3.18
N ALA A 223 18.50 19.38 -3.26
CA ALA A 223 17.87 20.63 -3.63
C ALA A 223 18.06 21.69 -2.54
N LYS A 224 18.32 22.97 -2.97
CA LYS A 224 18.54 24.08 -2.03
C LYS A 224 17.30 24.54 -1.29
N ASN A 225 16.12 24.27 -1.81
CA ASN A 225 14.87 24.86 -1.35
C ASN A 225 13.81 23.83 -0.94
N PHE A 226 14.15 22.54 -0.91
CA PHE A 226 13.26 21.49 -0.44
C PHE A 226 14.08 20.21 -0.12
N PRO A 227 13.73 19.43 0.90
CA PRO A 227 14.48 18.24 1.31
C PRO A 227 14.36 17.08 0.30
N SER A 228 14.99 17.21 -0.86
CA SER A 228 15.00 16.18 -1.90
C SER A 228 16.39 15.95 -2.47
N VAL A 229 16.69 14.73 -2.85
CA VAL A 229 17.92 14.35 -3.55
C VAL A 229 17.65 14.33 -5.04
N VAL A 230 18.52 14.96 -5.83
CA VAL A 230 18.41 15.05 -7.29
C VAL A 230 19.22 13.97 -7.98
N LYS A 231 20.46 13.77 -7.55
CA LYS A 231 21.35 12.74 -8.10
C LYS A 231 22.46 12.35 -7.13
N TYR A 232 23.05 11.23 -7.42
CA TYR A 232 24.21 10.65 -6.75
C TYR A 232 25.33 10.47 -7.77
N GLU A 233 26.54 10.90 -7.45
CA GLU A 233 27.75 10.64 -8.23
C GLU A 233 28.68 9.76 -7.41
N MET A 234 28.87 8.53 -7.85
CA MET A 234 29.68 7.55 -7.13
C MET A 234 31.17 7.81 -7.31
N LYS A 235 31.97 7.56 -6.26
CA LYS A 235 33.42 7.88 -6.24
C LYS A 235 34.32 6.68 -5.99
N LYS A 236 33.76 5.49 -5.74
CA LYS A 236 34.52 4.35 -5.23
C LYS A 236 34.38 3.09 -6.12
N GLY A 237 35.50 2.37 -6.26
CA GLY A 237 35.51 1.07 -6.94
C GLY A 237 35.00 1.13 -8.37
N ASP A 238 34.31 0.09 -8.79
CA ASP A 238 33.75 -0.06 -10.14
C ASP A 238 32.58 0.91 -10.42
N LEU A 239 32.10 1.58 -9.40
CA LEU A 239 31.05 2.60 -9.50
C LEU A 239 31.62 4.01 -9.73
N ASN A 240 32.92 4.21 -9.61
CA ASN A 240 33.53 5.55 -9.73
C ASN A 240 33.13 6.23 -11.05
N GLY A 241 32.61 7.45 -10.94
CA GLY A 241 32.13 8.26 -12.06
C GLY A 241 30.73 7.91 -12.57
N LYS A 242 30.05 6.92 -12.01
CA LYS A 242 28.68 6.57 -12.38
C LYS A 242 27.67 7.41 -11.63
N THR A 243 26.53 7.67 -12.28
CA THR A 243 25.45 8.52 -11.75
C THR A 243 24.17 7.71 -11.54
N PHE A 244 23.59 7.85 -10.36
CA PHE A 244 22.23 7.42 -10.05
C PHE A 244 21.34 8.63 -9.79
N TYR A 245 20.02 8.48 -9.84
CA TYR A 245 19.10 9.62 -9.77
C TYR A 245 18.18 9.54 -8.54
N GLY A 246 17.61 10.66 -8.20
CA GLY A 246 16.59 10.83 -7.18
C GLY A 246 15.36 11.55 -7.75
N GLN A 247 15.07 12.74 -7.23
CA GLN A 247 13.92 13.55 -7.63
C GLN A 247 14.11 14.10 -9.05
N THR A 248 13.18 13.83 -9.93
CA THR A 248 13.25 14.25 -11.33
C THR A 248 12.75 15.68 -11.54
N SER A 249 11.63 16.05 -10.92
CA SER A 249 11.07 17.41 -10.95
C SER A 249 11.07 18.04 -9.57
N ALA A 250 11.14 19.37 -9.50
CA ALA A 250 11.04 20.09 -8.24
C ALA A 250 9.69 19.81 -7.57
N ILE A 251 9.75 19.49 -6.29
CA ILE A 251 8.59 19.36 -5.42
C ILE A 251 8.63 20.42 -4.33
N ASN A 252 7.47 20.83 -3.85
CA ASN A 252 7.35 21.85 -2.81
C ASN A 252 6.10 21.65 -1.93
N THR A 253 5.56 20.44 -1.90
CA THR A 253 4.31 20.15 -1.19
C THR A 253 4.58 19.27 0.01
N VAL A 254 4.03 19.68 1.14
CA VAL A 254 3.90 18.85 2.35
C VAL A 254 2.42 18.58 2.56
N ARG A 255 2.06 17.34 2.82
CA ARG A 255 0.69 16.95 3.13
C ARG A 255 0.56 16.67 4.62
N ILE A 256 -0.33 17.41 5.28
CA ILE A 256 -0.67 17.25 6.69
C ILE A 256 -2.12 16.80 6.78
N ASN A 257 -2.38 15.71 7.47
CA ASN A 257 -3.73 15.16 7.65
C ASN A 257 -4.51 15.02 6.32
N GLY A 258 -3.82 14.58 5.26
CA GLY A 258 -4.39 14.45 3.92
C GLY A 258 -4.56 15.77 3.14
N THR A 259 -4.18 16.91 3.70
CA THR A 259 -4.28 18.23 3.07
C THR A 259 -2.94 18.68 2.50
N ASP A 260 -2.90 18.96 1.20
CA ASP A 260 -1.72 19.46 0.50
C ASP A 260 -1.46 20.94 0.84
N VAL A 261 -0.27 21.23 1.31
CA VAL A 261 0.22 22.60 1.53
C VAL A 261 1.43 22.84 0.65
N LYS A 262 1.27 23.72 -0.32
CA LYS A 262 2.38 24.14 -1.21
C LYS A 262 3.22 25.19 -0.52
N LEU A 263 4.53 24.95 -0.45
CA LEU A 263 5.50 25.85 0.15
C LEU A 263 6.07 26.77 -0.92
N SER A 264 6.20 28.05 -0.59
CA SER A 264 6.95 29.04 -1.37
C SER A 264 8.44 29.03 -0.98
N LYS A 265 9.27 29.70 -1.76
CA LYS A 265 10.71 29.81 -1.45
C LYS A 265 10.99 30.44 -0.07
N GLY A 266 10.11 31.29 0.41
CA GLY A 266 10.22 31.94 1.73
C GLY A 266 9.85 31.04 2.92
N ASP A 267 9.10 29.95 2.67
CA ASP A 267 8.65 29.02 3.69
C ASP A 267 9.70 27.98 4.07
N VAL A 268 10.81 27.89 3.30
CA VAL A 268 11.87 26.90 3.53
C VAL A 268 13.20 27.58 3.75
N LYS A 269 13.83 27.27 4.89
CA LYS A 269 15.20 27.70 5.19
C LYS A 269 16.10 26.46 5.20
N ALA A 270 17.09 26.45 4.32
CA ALA A 270 18.03 25.33 4.22
C ALA A 270 19.42 25.73 4.75
N THR A 271 20.05 24.78 5.44
CA THR A 271 21.46 24.83 5.83
C THR A 271 22.13 23.54 5.35
N ILE A 272 23.03 23.66 4.38
CA ILE A 272 23.67 22.52 3.73
C ILE A 272 25.18 22.63 3.95
N LYS A 273 25.74 21.61 4.63
CA LYS A 273 27.18 21.62 4.97
C LYS A 273 27.72 20.21 5.17
N GLY A 274 28.83 19.90 4.52
CA GLY A 274 29.52 18.63 4.67
C GLY A 274 28.71 17.45 4.13
N ASP A 275 28.29 16.59 5.00
CA ASP A 275 27.47 15.38 4.73
C ASP A 275 25.99 15.53 5.11
N LYS A 276 25.58 16.76 5.52
CA LYS A 276 24.25 17.01 6.07
C LYS A 276 23.58 18.24 5.46
N ALA A 277 22.28 18.14 5.19
CA ALA A 277 21.39 19.24 4.86
C ALA A 277 20.21 19.27 5.81
N THR A 278 19.94 20.43 6.39
CA THR A 278 18.80 20.65 7.30
C THR A 278 17.85 21.67 6.67
N TYR A 279 16.57 21.38 6.68
CA TYR A 279 15.50 22.19 6.12
C TYR A 279 14.46 22.51 7.18
N GLU A 280 14.27 23.78 7.50
CA GLU A 280 13.17 24.26 8.32
C GLU A 280 12.04 24.70 7.38
N MET A 281 10.88 24.07 7.48
CA MET A 281 9.73 24.27 6.60
C MET A 281 8.55 24.81 7.38
N THR A 282 8.05 26.00 7.05
CA THR A 282 6.81 26.55 7.57
C THR A 282 5.64 26.06 6.74
N VAL A 283 4.77 25.27 7.36
CA VAL A 283 3.61 24.63 6.72
C VAL A 283 2.35 25.27 7.25
N LYS A 284 1.70 26.14 6.47
CA LYS A 284 0.55 26.91 6.91
C LYS A 284 -0.60 26.86 5.92
N ASN A 285 -1.81 26.54 6.42
CA ASN A 285 -3.07 26.64 5.70
C ASN A 285 -4.17 27.05 6.68
N GLU A 286 -4.57 28.32 6.64
CA GLU A 286 -5.53 28.89 7.58
C GLU A 286 -6.94 28.27 7.44
N GLU A 287 -7.37 28.02 6.20
CA GLU A 287 -8.68 27.40 5.91
C GLU A 287 -8.80 25.99 6.51
N LYS A 288 -7.71 25.24 6.47
CA LYS A 288 -7.65 23.85 6.97
C LYS A 288 -7.09 23.75 8.39
N HIS A 289 -6.89 24.89 9.04
CA HIS A 289 -6.34 24.96 10.40
C HIS A 289 -5.02 24.20 10.57
N ILE A 290 -4.10 24.41 9.65
CA ILE A 290 -2.72 23.89 9.70
C ILE A 290 -1.79 25.07 9.96
N ASP A 291 -0.95 24.97 11.00
CA ASP A 291 0.12 25.92 11.31
C ASP A 291 1.23 25.18 12.06
N ALA A 292 2.29 24.81 11.34
CA ALA A 292 3.37 24.01 11.88
C ALA A 292 4.73 24.37 11.27
N VAL A 293 5.79 24.07 12.00
CA VAL A 293 7.17 24.09 11.50
C VAL A 293 7.73 22.69 11.56
N LEU A 294 8.18 22.18 10.42
CA LEU A 294 8.84 20.89 10.31
C LEU A 294 10.33 21.11 10.08
N THR A 295 11.18 20.36 10.79
CA THR A 295 12.59 20.27 10.50
C THR A 295 12.88 18.92 9.87
N ALA A 296 13.35 18.93 8.62
CA ALA A 296 13.77 17.73 7.91
C ALA A 296 15.28 17.74 7.67
N GLU A 297 15.89 16.58 7.71
CA GLU A 297 17.32 16.38 7.50
C GLU A 297 17.58 15.35 6.42
N LEU A 298 18.54 15.65 5.55
CA LEU A 298 19.18 14.69 4.65
C LEU A 298 20.61 14.49 5.12
N THR A 299 21.02 13.26 5.40
CA THR A 299 22.38 12.93 5.83
C THR A 299 22.95 11.85 4.92
N ALA A 300 24.13 12.11 4.37
CA ALA A 300 24.87 11.14 3.56
C ALA A 300 25.95 10.46 4.42
N LYS A 301 26.04 9.12 4.32
CA LYS A 301 27.07 8.33 5.00
C LYS A 301 27.46 7.15 4.12
N ASP A 302 28.75 6.99 3.84
CA ASP A 302 29.26 5.96 2.95
C ASP A 302 28.45 5.95 1.62
N ASN A 303 27.78 4.87 1.27
CA ASN A 303 26.90 4.73 0.11
C ASN A 303 25.39 4.85 0.45
N THR A 304 25.06 5.44 1.58
CA THR A 304 23.69 5.60 2.06
C THR A 304 23.29 7.06 2.20
N VAL A 305 21.99 7.34 2.03
CA VAL A 305 21.36 8.61 2.38
C VAL A 305 20.16 8.34 3.27
N SER A 306 20.04 9.08 4.35
CA SER A 306 18.86 9.10 5.20
C SER A 306 18.13 10.42 5.09
N PHE A 307 16.81 10.35 5.03
CA PHE A 307 15.89 11.46 5.24
C PHE A 307 15.17 11.24 6.58
N GLU A 308 15.06 12.28 7.39
CA GLU A 308 14.35 12.23 8.65
C GLU A 308 13.66 13.56 8.96
N ILE A 309 12.41 13.52 9.41
CA ILE A 309 11.76 14.69 10.02
C ILE A 309 12.09 14.65 11.52
N THR A 310 13.09 15.43 11.90
CA THR A 310 13.68 15.41 13.26
C THR A 310 12.90 16.24 14.27
N LYS A 311 12.03 17.15 13.79
CA LYS A 311 11.19 17.97 14.65
C LYS A 311 9.90 18.35 13.94
N VAL A 312 8.82 18.26 14.69
CA VAL A 312 7.50 18.80 14.32
C VAL A 312 7.05 19.73 15.42
N GLU A 313 6.81 21.00 15.10
CA GLU A 313 6.29 21.99 16.03
C GLU A 313 4.92 22.47 15.52
N ASN A 314 3.86 21.92 16.09
CA ASN A 314 2.52 22.38 15.84
C ASN A 314 2.28 23.68 16.61
N LYS A 315 1.94 24.76 15.91
CA LYS A 315 1.61 26.07 16.53
C LYS A 315 0.19 26.12 17.08
N LEU A 316 -0.63 25.13 16.70
CA LEU A 316 -1.97 24.96 17.22
C LEU A 316 -1.95 23.99 18.41
N THR A 317 -3.08 23.88 19.11
CA THR A 317 -3.16 22.97 20.26
C THR A 317 -3.16 21.51 19.80
N GLU A 318 -2.17 20.76 20.20
CA GLU A 318 -2.19 19.30 20.13
C GLU A 318 -2.75 18.72 21.42
N GLY A 319 -3.48 17.62 21.30
CA GLY A 319 -3.83 16.80 22.46
C GLY A 319 -2.54 16.17 23.07
N LYS A 320 -2.61 15.84 24.36
CA LYS A 320 -1.53 15.08 25.00
C LYS A 320 -1.85 13.59 24.90
N PRO A 321 -0.85 12.72 24.62
CA PRO A 321 -1.04 11.28 24.68
C PRO A 321 -1.67 10.85 26.00
N GLY A 322 -2.58 9.88 25.96
CA GLY A 322 -3.29 9.38 27.14
C GLY A 322 -4.42 10.27 27.67
N THR A 323 -4.75 11.38 27.01
CA THR A 323 -5.86 12.26 27.39
C THR A 323 -6.93 12.32 26.32
N ALA A 324 -8.20 12.29 26.74
CA ALA A 324 -9.30 12.50 25.83
C ALA A 324 -9.36 13.96 25.38
N LEU A 325 -9.63 14.20 24.10
CA LEU A 325 -9.89 15.52 23.58
C LEU A 325 -11.27 15.99 24.04
N GLU A 326 -11.34 17.19 24.60
CA GLU A 326 -12.61 17.78 25.00
C GLU A 326 -13.47 18.11 23.78
N SER A 327 -14.74 17.71 23.83
CA SER A 327 -15.72 18.03 22.78
C SER A 327 -15.82 19.56 22.60
N GLY A 328 -15.61 20.05 21.37
CA GLY A 328 -15.64 21.46 21.00
C GLY A 328 -14.35 22.25 21.28
N LYS A 329 -13.34 21.65 21.92
CA LYS A 329 -11.99 22.21 22.08
C LYS A 329 -10.96 21.31 21.37
N VAL A 330 -11.33 20.77 20.25
CA VAL A 330 -10.45 19.90 19.48
C VAL A 330 -9.30 20.76 18.97
N GLY A 331 -8.12 20.56 19.56
CA GLY A 331 -6.87 20.96 18.91
C GLY A 331 -6.84 20.32 17.52
N ASN A 332 -6.00 20.84 16.65
CA ASN A 332 -5.75 20.20 15.36
C ASN A 332 -4.44 19.40 15.46
N PRO A 333 -4.46 18.19 16.05
CA PRO A 333 -3.27 17.38 16.15
C PRO A 333 -2.80 17.02 14.75
N ILE A 334 -1.49 17.03 14.54
CA ILE A 334 -0.90 16.51 13.33
C ILE A 334 -0.91 14.99 13.46
N GLN A 335 -1.76 14.34 12.69
CA GLN A 335 -1.91 12.89 12.69
C GLN A 335 -1.00 12.23 11.67
N THR A 336 -0.95 12.80 10.46
CA THR A 336 -0.17 12.25 9.36
C THR A 336 0.66 13.31 8.66
N ILE A 337 1.86 12.92 8.26
CA ILE A 337 2.78 13.73 7.46
C ILE A 337 3.15 12.92 6.22
N GLU A 338 3.09 13.55 5.06
CA GLU A 338 3.52 12.97 3.79
C GLU A 338 4.20 14.03 2.94
N ILE A 339 5.17 13.63 2.16
CA ILE A 339 5.73 14.46 1.08
C ILE A 339 5.29 13.82 -0.25
N PRO A 340 4.24 14.33 -0.90
CA PRO A 340 3.73 13.74 -2.13
C PRO A 340 4.78 13.76 -3.26
N ASN A 341 4.82 12.69 -4.04
CA ASN A 341 5.74 12.51 -5.17
C ASN A 341 7.23 12.62 -4.79
N HIS A 342 7.59 12.36 -3.54
CA HIS A 342 8.97 12.39 -3.08
C HIS A 342 9.72 11.13 -3.50
N SER A 343 10.59 11.27 -4.49
CA SER A 343 11.45 10.19 -4.97
C SER A 343 12.87 10.39 -4.45
N LEU A 344 13.27 9.58 -3.49
CA LEU A 344 14.63 9.69 -2.92
C LEU A 344 15.67 9.00 -3.83
N VAL A 345 15.25 7.99 -4.57
CA VAL A 345 16.07 7.27 -5.57
C VAL A 345 15.21 6.87 -6.76
N SER A 346 15.77 6.93 -7.97
CA SER A 346 15.06 6.58 -9.20
C SER A 346 15.97 6.05 -10.31
N VAL A 347 15.35 5.33 -11.23
CA VAL A 347 15.90 4.98 -12.54
C VAL A 347 15.03 5.58 -13.65
N ASN A 348 15.56 5.71 -14.85
CA ASN A 348 14.79 6.23 -15.96
C ASN A 348 15.00 5.43 -17.25
N SER A 349 14.06 5.58 -18.18
CA SER A 349 13.99 4.81 -19.43
C SER A 349 15.14 5.04 -20.41
N THR A 350 16.06 6.00 -20.15
CA THR A 350 17.27 6.19 -20.96
C THR A 350 18.41 5.31 -20.48
N GLN A 351 18.31 4.76 -19.28
CA GLN A 351 19.31 3.86 -18.72
C GLN A 351 19.08 2.43 -19.20
N LYS A 352 20.15 1.73 -19.49
CA LYS A 352 20.08 0.34 -19.95
C LYS A 352 19.57 -0.56 -18.82
N ASN A 353 18.56 -1.41 -19.12
CA ASN A 353 17.93 -2.34 -18.18
C ASN A 353 17.31 -1.64 -16.96
N ALA A 354 16.87 -0.38 -17.08
CA ALA A 354 16.16 0.30 -16.00
C ALA A 354 14.89 -0.46 -15.63
N ASN A 355 14.74 -0.78 -14.36
CA ASN A 355 13.61 -1.55 -13.86
C ASN A 355 13.31 -1.24 -12.39
N LEU A 356 12.09 -1.59 -11.98
CA LEU A 356 11.65 -1.65 -10.60
C LEU A 356 11.15 -3.05 -10.31
N ILE A 357 11.53 -3.61 -9.19
CA ILE A 357 10.88 -4.77 -8.59
C ILE A 357 10.33 -4.40 -7.23
N GLY A 358 9.09 -4.84 -6.94
CA GLY A 358 8.44 -4.58 -5.68
C GLY A 358 7.64 -5.77 -5.18
N ALA A 359 7.66 -5.98 -3.88
CA ALA A 359 6.88 -7.00 -3.20
C ALA A 359 5.76 -6.34 -2.39
N ALA A 360 4.51 -6.58 -2.80
CA ALA A 360 3.34 -6.27 -2.00
C ALA A 360 3.04 -7.47 -1.11
N MET A 361 3.27 -7.32 0.19
CA MET A 361 3.04 -8.39 1.16
C MET A 361 1.68 -8.25 1.81
N SER A 362 1.00 -9.37 1.95
CA SER A 362 -0.19 -9.49 2.78
C SER A 362 0.11 -10.35 4.00
N THR A 363 -0.46 -10.04 5.14
CA THR A 363 -0.39 -10.88 6.35
C THR A 363 -1.19 -12.18 6.19
N GLN A 364 -1.94 -12.32 5.10
CA GLN A 364 -2.60 -13.57 4.74
C GLN A 364 -1.65 -14.51 3.99
N THR A 365 -1.94 -15.80 4.11
CA THR A 365 -1.20 -16.89 3.45
C THR A 365 -1.25 -16.88 1.92
N LYS A 366 -2.15 -16.11 1.31
CA LYS A 366 -2.17 -15.87 -0.13
C LYS A 366 -1.34 -14.64 -0.45
N VAL A 367 -0.11 -14.85 -0.79
CA VAL A 367 0.81 -13.81 -1.22
C VAL A 367 0.29 -13.20 -2.53
N SER A 368 0.08 -11.90 -2.55
CA SER A 368 0.00 -11.15 -3.79
C SER A 368 1.41 -11.09 -4.36
N GLY A 369 1.67 -11.65 -5.50
CA GLY A 369 3.00 -11.83 -6.07
C GLY A 369 3.84 -10.57 -6.19
N ASP A 370 5.10 -10.79 -6.44
CA ASP A 370 6.06 -9.76 -6.77
C ASP A 370 5.73 -9.11 -8.11
N GLU A 371 6.12 -7.89 -8.26
CA GLU A 371 5.91 -7.13 -9.46
C GLU A 371 7.25 -6.67 -10.05
N TYR A 372 7.42 -6.92 -11.33
CA TYR A 372 8.54 -6.44 -12.12
C TYR A 372 8.07 -5.44 -13.17
N VAL A 373 8.67 -4.26 -13.20
CA VAL A 373 8.37 -3.19 -14.15
C VAL A 373 9.63 -2.79 -14.89
N GLU A 374 9.70 -3.11 -16.17
CA GLU A 374 10.73 -2.58 -17.04
C GLU A 374 10.42 -1.11 -17.38
N VAL A 375 11.37 -0.20 -17.12
CA VAL A 375 11.17 1.24 -17.31
C VAL A 375 11.55 1.64 -18.72
N LYS A 376 10.53 1.87 -19.57
CA LYS A 376 10.65 2.28 -20.97
C LYS A 376 9.99 3.64 -21.18
N ALA A 377 10.28 4.29 -22.30
CA ALA A 377 9.72 5.59 -22.66
C ALA A 377 8.16 5.63 -22.70
N ASN A 378 7.53 4.49 -22.91
CA ASN A 378 6.07 4.32 -22.91
C ASN A 378 5.50 3.65 -21.66
N THR A 379 6.32 3.44 -20.63
CA THR A 379 5.84 2.88 -19.36
C THR A 379 4.75 3.80 -18.79
N PRO A 380 3.55 3.28 -18.46
CA PRO A 380 2.49 4.08 -17.89
C PRO A 380 2.90 4.70 -16.55
N ALA A 381 2.35 5.86 -16.24
CA ALA A 381 2.45 6.43 -14.90
C ALA A 381 1.86 5.43 -13.90
N ARG A 382 2.57 5.25 -12.79
CA ARG A 382 2.22 4.26 -11.81
C ARG A 382 2.48 4.77 -10.41
N GLU A 383 1.52 4.59 -9.55
CA GLU A 383 1.62 4.81 -8.12
C GLU A 383 1.16 3.53 -7.44
N ARG A 384 2.08 2.85 -6.77
CA ARG A 384 1.78 1.60 -6.07
C ARG A 384 2.61 1.47 -4.81
N ASP A 385 2.01 0.83 -3.81
CA ASP A 385 2.63 0.60 -2.51
C ASP A 385 3.27 -0.78 -2.46
N TYR A 386 4.44 -0.85 -1.79
CA TYR A 386 5.19 -2.08 -1.58
C TYR A 386 5.68 -2.18 -0.13
N MET A 387 5.89 -3.39 0.35
CA MET A 387 6.64 -3.63 1.58
C MET A 387 8.15 -3.47 1.34
N TYR A 388 8.63 -4.01 0.24
CA TYR A 388 10.00 -3.92 -0.24
C TYR A 388 10.02 -3.53 -1.70
N ALA A 389 10.91 -2.63 -2.09
CA ALA A 389 11.09 -2.28 -3.49
C ALA A 389 12.54 -1.89 -3.79
N PHE A 390 12.96 -2.22 -5.00
CA PHE A 390 14.30 -1.95 -5.51
C PHE A 390 14.20 -1.36 -6.92
N VAL A 391 15.09 -0.42 -7.22
CA VAL A 391 15.27 0.11 -8.58
C VAL A 391 16.67 -0.21 -9.04
N SER A 392 16.79 -0.69 -10.28
CA SER A 392 18.07 -1.14 -10.83
C SER A 392 18.23 -0.72 -12.28
N ASN A 393 19.49 -0.59 -12.71
CA ASN A 393 19.90 -0.54 -14.10
C ASN A 393 21.07 -1.53 -14.28
N ASN A 394 21.70 -1.56 -15.46
CA ASN A 394 22.79 -2.49 -15.68
C ASN A 394 24.11 -2.17 -14.95
N GLU A 395 24.15 -1.11 -14.15
CA GLU A 395 25.37 -0.64 -13.47
C GLU A 395 25.20 -0.54 -11.95
N MET A 396 24.00 -0.22 -11.48
CA MET A 396 23.71 0.04 -10.08
C MET A 396 22.33 -0.42 -9.69
N SER A 397 22.19 -0.78 -8.43
CA SER A 397 20.93 -1.13 -7.78
C SER A 397 20.78 -0.34 -6.48
N ALA A 398 19.55 -0.04 -6.12
CA ALA A 398 19.24 0.66 -4.89
C ALA A 398 17.96 0.14 -4.24
N GLY A 399 17.97 0.09 -2.92
CA GLY A 399 16.80 -0.18 -2.09
C GLY A 399 16.44 1.01 -1.22
N LEU A 400 15.15 1.21 -0.97
CA LEU A 400 14.65 2.22 -0.04
C LEU A 400 13.93 1.55 1.12
N TRP A 401 14.33 1.89 2.35
CA TRP A 401 13.65 1.53 3.58
C TRP A 401 12.91 2.74 4.15
N SER A 402 11.73 2.51 4.72
CA SER A 402 10.95 3.50 5.44
C SER A 402 10.38 2.88 6.73
N ASN A 403 10.26 3.69 7.79
CA ASN A 403 9.53 3.30 8.99
C ASN A 403 8.03 3.64 8.94
N SER A 404 7.50 3.98 7.77
CA SER A 404 6.07 4.21 7.62
C SER A 404 5.25 2.97 8.02
N GLU A 405 4.21 3.20 8.82
CA GLU A 405 3.21 2.20 9.19
C GLU A 405 1.80 2.61 8.70
N TYR A 406 1.74 3.51 7.73
CA TYR A 406 0.48 4.08 7.28
C TYR A 406 -0.38 3.09 6.50
N GLU A 407 -1.57 2.82 6.99
CA GLU A 407 -2.53 1.87 6.43
C GLU A 407 -3.57 2.53 5.51
N GLY A 408 -3.62 3.85 5.46
CA GLY A 408 -4.74 4.60 4.87
C GLY A 408 -5.00 4.33 3.39
N ARG A 409 -3.98 3.95 2.61
CA ARG A 409 -4.15 3.60 1.19
C ARG A 409 -4.74 2.20 0.99
N ASN A 410 -4.53 1.32 1.94
CA ASN A 410 -4.98 -0.07 1.90
C ASN A 410 -6.10 -0.38 2.89
N ALA A 411 -6.65 0.65 3.53
CA ALA A 411 -7.73 0.55 4.53
C ALA A 411 -9.02 -0.04 3.99
N GLY A 412 -9.08 -0.94 3.20
CA GLY A 412 -10.23 -1.63 2.63
C GLY A 412 -9.85 -2.92 1.92
N ALA A 413 -8.54 -3.14 1.74
CA ALA A 413 -8.04 -4.32 1.04
C ALA A 413 -8.10 -5.60 1.90
N SER A 414 -8.45 -5.50 3.17
CA SER A 414 -8.31 -6.59 4.11
C SER A 414 -9.61 -7.08 4.73
N SER A 415 -10.71 -7.04 4.00
CA SER A 415 -11.99 -7.61 4.50
C SER A 415 -11.91 -9.11 4.86
N SER A 416 -10.83 -9.79 4.54
CA SER A 416 -10.65 -11.22 4.78
C SER A 416 -9.39 -11.59 5.58
N GLY A 417 -8.88 -10.66 6.39
CA GLY A 417 -7.87 -10.95 7.38
C GLY A 417 -6.43 -10.73 6.92
N GLY A 418 -5.97 -9.54 6.89
CA GLY A 418 -4.59 -9.15 6.73
C GLY A 418 -4.49 -7.73 6.20
N SER A 419 -3.82 -6.87 6.92
CA SER A 419 -3.39 -5.58 6.41
C SER A 419 -2.18 -5.78 5.50
N ASN A 420 -2.15 -5.07 4.38
CA ASN A 420 -0.92 -4.96 3.60
C ASN A 420 0.00 -3.98 4.32
N ASN A 421 1.09 -4.47 4.87
CA ASN A 421 2.13 -3.63 5.45
C ASN A 421 2.95 -3.04 4.30
N THR A 422 2.47 -1.93 3.75
CA THR A 422 3.16 -1.21 2.68
C THR A 422 3.87 0.00 3.26
N ARG A 423 5.16 0.13 3.00
CA ARG A 423 6.02 1.18 3.53
C ARG A 423 6.59 2.08 2.44
N VAL A 424 6.76 1.53 1.25
CA VAL A 424 7.44 2.16 0.13
C VAL A 424 6.47 2.38 -1.00
N MET A 425 6.56 3.52 -1.66
CA MET A 425 5.75 3.86 -2.83
C MET A 425 6.61 3.98 -4.07
N SER A 426 6.09 3.49 -5.20
CA SER A 426 6.63 3.88 -6.50
C SER A 426 6.18 5.29 -6.87
N VAL A 427 7.11 6.08 -7.36
CA VAL A 427 6.87 7.43 -7.87
C VAL A 427 7.29 7.46 -9.33
N SER A 428 6.34 7.59 -10.23
CA SER A 428 6.63 7.65 -11.68
C SER A 428 6.36 9.03 -12.24
N GLU A 429 7.25 9.48 -13.10
CA GLU A 429 7.14 10.77 -13.76
C GLU A 429 7.53 10.65 -15.24
N LYS A 430 6.74 11.30 -16.09
CA LYS A 430 7.07 11.42 -17.51
C LYS A 430 7.66 12.79 -17.78
N LYS A 431 8.88 12.83 -18.31
CA LYS A 431 9.61 14.05 -18.60
C LYS A 431 10.39 13.90 -19.91
N ASP A 432 10.44 14.94 -20.69
CA ASP A 432 11.34 15.17 -21.84
C ASP A 432 11.75 13.94 -22.67
N GLY A 433 10.77 13.09 -23.04
CA GLY A 433 11.04 11.90 -23.86
C GLY A 433 11.51 10.68 -23.06
N TYR A 434 11.54 10.77 -21.71
CA TYR A 434 11.79 9.60 -20.87
C TYR A 434 10.78 9.48 -19.72
N VAL A 435 10.71 8.30 -19.15
CA VAL A 435 9.96 8.01 -17.93
C VAL A 435 10.94 7.76 -16.80
N SER A 436 10.74 8.41 -15.67
CA SER A 436 11.43 8.13 -14.41
C SER A 436 10.54 7.25 -13.53
N MET A 437 11.14 6.27 -12.85
CA MET A 437 10.51 5.41 -11.86
C MET A 437 11.36 5.43 -10.61
N GLY A 438 10.82 5.98 -9.54
CA GLY A 438 11.51 6.15 -8.28
C GLY A 438 10.81 5.51 -7.10
N LEU A 439 11.47 5.59 -5.96
CA LEU A 439 10.98 5.11 -4.68
C LEU A 439 10.90 6.24 -3.67
N GLY A 440 9.79 6.29 -2.95
CA GLY A 440 9.54 7.17 -1.83
C GLY A 440 8.86 6.42 -0.69
N SER A 441 8.41 7.14 0.32
CA SER A 441 7.68 6.56 1.45
C SER A 441 6.18 6.80 1.33
N SER A 442 5.40 5.89 1.89
CA SER A 442 4.02 6.18 2.28
C SER A 442 4.00 7.27 3.37
N ALA A 443 2.83 7.83 3.65
CA ALA A 443 2.66 8.77 4.75
C ALA A 443 3.13 8.17 6.09
N TRP A 444 3.46 9.01 7.03
CA TRP A 444 3.80 8.59 8.40
C TRP A 444 2.72 9.06 9.36
N TYR A 445 2.44 8.26 10.39
CA TYR A 445 1.75 8.75 11.57
C TYR A 445 2.72 9.59 12.40
N TRP A 446 2.26 10.78 12.84
CA TRP A 446 2.92 11.57 13.87
C TRP A 446 2.24 11.35 15.22
N HIS A 447 0.93 11.52 15.25
CA HIS A 447 0.08 11.08 16.35
C HIS A 447 -1.06 10.23 15.80
N ARG A 448 -1.42 9.17 16.48
CA ARG A 448 -2.66 8.45 16.18
C ARG A 448 -3.78 9.08 17.02
N VAL A 449 -4.80 9.60 16.36
CA VAL A 449 -6.00 10.12 17.00
C VAL A 449 -7.16 9.20 16.68
N MET A 450 -7.70 8.56 17.70
CA MET A 450 -8.73 7.54 17.54
C MET A 450 -9.89 7.79 18.50
N THR A 451 -11.10 7.46 18.05
CA THR A 451 -12.30 7.55 18.85
C THR A 451 -12.69 6.16 19.35
N ASP A 452 -12.85 6.03 20.67
CA ASP A 452 -13.28 4.80 21.31
C ASP A 452 -14.78 4.53 21.10
N SER A 453 -15.26 3.40 21.55
CA SER A 453 -16.66 3.01 21.40
C SER A 453 -17.63 3.80 22.29
N HIS A 454 -17.13 4.59 23.23
CA HIS A 454 -17.87 5.52 24.06
C HIS A 454 -17.87 6.95 23.51
N ASN A 455 -17.42 7.14 22.26
CA ASN A 455 -17.31 8.43 21.57
C ASN A 455 -16.31 9.41 22.23
N ARG A 456 -15.32 8.92 22.96
CA ARG A 456 -14.21 9.72 23.46
C ARG A 456 -13.07 9.66 22.42
N THR A 457 -12.51 10.81 22.06
CA THR A 457 -11.39 10.88 21.11
C THR A 457 -10.10 11.04 21.88
N TRP A 458 -9.17 10.15 21.60
CA TRP A 458 -7.89 10.05 22.28
C TRP A 458 -6.75 10.38 21.32
N VAL A 459 -5.74 11.07 21.83
CA VAL A 459 -4.43 11.13 21.21
C VAL A 459 -3.62 9.96 21.75
N LEU A 460 -3.24 9.07 20.88
CA LEU A 460 -2.38 7.93 21.24
C LEU A 460 -0.91 8.37 21.27
N GLU A 461 -0.05 7.50 21.78
CA GLU A 461 1.37 7.76 21.92
C GLU A 461 2.02 8.22 20.61
N GLU A 462 3.07 9.04 20.70
CA GLU A 462 3.87 9.47 19.57
C GLU A 462 4.53 8.29 18.89
N THR A 463 4.53 8.35 17.56
CA THR A 463 5.29 7.41 16.75
C THR A 463 6.75 7.88 16.61
N GLU A 464 7.61 7.03 16.08
CA GLU A 464 8.98 7.41 15.72
C GLU A 464 9.01 8.54 14.70
N ASN A 465 10.08 9.33 14.70
CA ASN A 465 10.32 10.33 13.65
C ASN A 465 10.17 9.73 12.26
N PRO A 466 9.44 10.39 11.34
CA PRO A 466 9.37 9.98 9.94
C PRO A 466 10.75 9.81 9.32
N LYS A 467 11.04 8.63 8.78
CA LYS A 467 12.38 8.29 8.29
C LYS A 467 12.36 7.44 7.02
N MET A 468 13.27 7.76 6.11
CA MET A 468 13.63 6.93 4.96
C MET A 468 15.15 6.76 4.89
N LYS A 469 15.59 5.64 4.33
CA LYS A 469 17.00 5.40 4.01
C LYS A 469 17.11 4.79 2.63
N VAL A 470 18.12 5.21 1.88
CA VAL A 470 18.50 4.63 0.59
C VAL A 470 19.91 4.09 0.69
N VAL A 471 20.14 2.91 0.14
CA VAL A 471 21.47 2.36 -0.11
C VAL A 471 21.65 2.14 -1.61
N ILE A 472 22.82 2.50 -2.12
CA ILE A 472 23.19 2.32 -3.54
C ILE A 472 24.37 1.36 -3.60
N THR A 473 24.29 0.36 -4.49
CA THR A 473 25.33 -0.65 -4.66
C THR A 473 25.53 -0.99 -6.13
N GLY A 474 26.68 -1.61 -6.44
CA GLY A 474 26.92 -2.33 -7.70
C GLY A 474 26.74 -3.82 -7.51
N ASN A 475 27.48 -4.62 -8.28
CA ASN A 475 27.51 -6.07 -8.09
C ASN A 475 28.13 -6.41 -6.74
N CYS A 476 27.33 -6.77 -5.76
CA CYS A 476 27.77 -7.16 -4.43
C CYS A 476 27.51 -8.64 -4.10
N ASN A 477 26.74 -9.34 -4.92
CA ASN A 477 26.48 -10.78 -4.78
C ASN A 477 27.51 -11.66 -5.55
N GLY A 478 28.34 -11.05 -6.40
CA GLY A 478 29.45 -11.71 -7.09
C GLY A 478 29.07 -12.46 -8.37
N ASP A 479 27.86 -12.35 -8.88
CA ASP A 479 27.37 -13.08 -10.06
C ASP A 479 27.70 -12.38 -11.41
N LYS A 480 28.36 -11.21 -11.36
CA LYS A 480 28.74 -10.34 -12.50
C LYS A 480 27.55 -9.68 -13.22
N ASN A 481 26.39 -9.72 -12.65
CA ASN A 481 25.22 -9.01 -13.11
C ASN A 481 24.83 -7.97 -12.04
N VAL A 482 24.19 -6.88 -12.41
CA VAL A 482 23.63 -5.93 -11.45
C VAL A 482 22.12 -5.94 -11.61
N ASP A 483 21.45 -6.30 -10.53
CA ASP A 483 20.00 -6.35 -10.49
C ASP A 483 19.45 -6.09 -9.06
N TRP A 484 18.18 -6.38 -8.86
CA TRP A 484 17.51 -6.19 -7.59
C TRP A 484 18.12 -7.00 -6.43
N GLN A 485 18.77 -8.13 -6.72
CA GLN A 485 19.37 -8.98 -5.68
C GLN A 485 20.52 -8.27 -4.99
N ASP A 486 21.32 -7.50 -5.73
CA ASP A 486 22.36 -6.66 -5.14
C ASP A 486 21.75 -5.60 -4.22
N GLY A 487 20.71 -4.91 -4.70
CA GLY A 487 19.95 -3.96 -3.89
C GLY A 487 19.41 -4.59 -2.61
N ALA A 488 18.86 -5.82 -2.69
CA ALA A 488 18.31 -6.55 -1.56
C ALA A 488 19.39 -7.00 -0.55
N VAL A 489 20.58 -7.38 -1.04
CA VAL A 489 21.73 -7.69 -0.16
C VAL A 489 22.17 -6.45 0.61
N ALA A 490 22.37 -5.32 -0.09
CA ALA A 490 22.78 -4.07 0.54
C ALA A 490 21.69 -3.49 1.48
N PHE A 491 20.42 -3.73 1.16
CA PHE A 491 19.27 -3.26 1.95
C PHE A 491 19.29 -3.79 3.40
N ARG A 492 19.87 -4.96 3.64
CA ARG A 492 20.00 -5.53 4.98
C ARG A 492 20.73 -4.60 5.96
N ASP A 493 21.62 -3.75 5.46
CA ASP A 493 22.40 -2.83 6.29
C ASP A 493 21.63 -1.58 6.71
N ILE A 494 20.50 -1.28 6.03
CA ILE A 494 19.69 -0.08 6.30
C ILE A 494 18.31 -0.38 6.88
N MET A 495 17.81 -1.61 6.75
CA MET A 495 16.51 -1.99 7.28
C MET A 495 16.55 -2.14 8.81
N ASN A 496 15.42 -1.93 9.45
CA ASN A 496 15.26 -2.34 10.84
C ASN A 496 14.87 -3.83 10.86
N ASN A 497 15.65 -4.59 11.60
CA ASN A 497 15.28 -5.96 11.92
C ASN A 497 14.33 -5.95 13.13
N PRO A 498 13.41 -6.91 13.24
CA PRO A 498 12.63 -7.10 14.46
C PRO A 498 13.56 -7.28 15.67
N PHE A 499 13.12 -6.80 16.84
CA PHE A 499 13.87 -6.95 18.07
C PHE A 499 14.26 -8.42 18.32
N LYS A 500 15.52 -8.68 18.64
CA LYS A 500 16.10 -10.02 18.83
C LYS A 500 15.99 -10.97 17.61
N SER A 501 15.80 -10.44 16.40
CA SER A 501 15.69 -11.28 15.18
C SER A 501 16.95 -12.10 14.90
N GLU A 502 18.12 -11.66 15.38
CA GLU A 502 19.39 -12.37 15.29
C GLU A 502 19.42 -13.67 16.11
N GLU A 503 18.58 -13.80 17.12
CA GLU A 503 18.45 -15.02 17.92
C GLU A 503 17.59 -16.08 17.25
N VAL A 504 16.71 -15.70 16.31
CA VAL A 504 15.72 -16.60 15.70
C VAL A 504 16.33 -17.75 14.88
N PRO A 505 17.42 -17.57 14.12
CA PRO A 505 18.02 -18.68 13.36
C PRO A 505 18.50 -19.85 14.20
N GLU A 506 18.79 -19.63 15.48
CA GLU A 506 19.23 -20.68 16.41
C GLU A 506 18.06 -21.44 17.03
N LEU A 507 16.81 -20.95 16.87
CA LEU A 507 15.60 -21.55 17.41
C LEU A 507 15.03 -22.58 16.42
N VAL A 508 15.51 -23.81 16.49
CA VAL A 508 15.21 -24.85 15.51
C VAL A 508 13.91 -25.60 15.83
N ALA A 509 13.57 -25.74 17.11
CA ALA A 509 12.37 -26.43 17.55
C ALA A 509 11.33 -25.41 18.04
N TYR A 510 10.14 -25.43 17.44
CA TYR A 510 9.01 -24.63 17.89
C TYR A 510 7.96 -25.51 18.59
N ARG A 511 7.52 -25.08 19.76
CA ARG A 511 6.51 -25.80 20.55
C ARG A 511 5.45 -24.84 21.06
N ILE A 512 4.19 -25.28 21.01
CA ILE A 512 3.07 -24.64 21.69
C ILE A 512 2.67 -25.50 22.88
N ALA A 513 2.96 -25.04 24.09
CA ALA A 513 2.47 -25.65 25.32
C ALA A 513 1.09 -25.07 25.65
N MET A 514 0.05 -25.71 25.14
CA MET A 514 -1.31 -25.22 25.22
C MET A 514 -2.09 -25.86 26.39
N ASN A 515 -2.72 -25.03 27.19
CA ASN A 515 -3.72 -25.41 28.17
C ASN A 515 -5.06 -24.86 27.75
N PHE A 516 -6.09 -25.71 27.74
CA PHE A 516 -7.40 -25.37 27.22
C PHE A 516 -8.50 -25.79 28.23
N GLY A 517 -9.36 -24.84 28.59
CA GLY A 517 -10.29 -24.99 29.67
C GLY A 517 -9.54 -25.31 30.97
N SER A 518 -10.19 -25.69 32.00
CA SER A 518 -9.59 -26.07 33.28
C SER A 518 -8.74 -27.37 33.24
N HIS A 519 -8.37 -27.85 32.07
CA HIS A 519 -7.54 -29.02 31.87
C HIS A 519 -6.05 -28.66 31.88
N ALA A 520 -5.32 -29.14 32.84
CA ALA A 520 -3.88 -28.95 32.95
C ALA A 520 -3.11 -29.89 31.99
N GLN A 521 -3.22 -29.66 30.67
CA GLN A 521 -2.58 -30.53 29.67
C GLN A 521 -1.04 -30.34 29.67
N ASN A 522 -0.57 -29.11 29.91
CA ASN A 522 0.83 -28.75 29.92
C ASN A 522 1.19 -27.93 31.17
N PRO A 523 1.21 -28.56 32.36
CA PRO A 523 1.76 -27.93 33.57
C PRO A 523 3.18 -27.40 33.31
N PHE A 524 3.58 -26.35 34.00
CA PHE A 524 4.86 -25.69 33.74
C PHE A 524 6.05 -26.64 33.94
N LEU A 525 6.08 -27.43 35.01
CA LEU A 525 7.16 -28.39 35.24
C LEU A 525 7.14 -29.56 34.22
N THR A 526 5.98 -29.97 33.75
CA THR A 526 5.88 -30.95 32.65
C THR A 526 6.42 -30.35 31.35
N THR A 527 6.16 -29.08 31.13
CA THR A 527 6.71 -28.34 29.96
C THR A 527 8.24 -28.25 30.08
N LEU A 528 8.76 -28.00 31.26
CA LEU A 528 10.21 -28.01 31.52
C LEU A 528 10.83 -29.39 31.20
N ASP A 529 10.22 -30.48 31.63
CA ASP A 529 10.70 -31.84 31.31
C ASP A 529 10.69 -32.10 29.79
N ASN A 530 9.71 -31.58 29.10
CA ASN A 530 9.66 -31.68 27.63
C ASN A 530 10.77 -30.85 26.96
N VAL A 531 11.06 -29.63 27.47
CA VAL A 531 12.19 -28.81 27.02
C VAL A 531 13.52 -29.57 27.17
N LYS A 532 13.76 -30.17 28.34
CA LYS A 532 14.94 -31.02 28.61
C LYS A 532 15.04 -32.18 27.62
N ARG A 533 13.93 -32.89 27.40
CA ARG A 533 13.89 -34.01 26.44
C ARG A 533 14.23 -33.58 25.01
N VAL A 534 13.68 -32.44 24.55
CA VAL A 534 13.99 -31.90 23.21
C VAL A 534 15.49 -31.57 23.14
N ALA A 535 16.05 -30.87 24.13
CA ALA A 535 17.47 -30.54 24.15
C ALA A 535 18.34 -31.80 24.08
N MET A 536 18.01 -32.85 24.86
CA MET A 536 18.75 -34.11 24.83
C MET A 536 18.67 -34.86 23.51
N HIS A 537 17.52 -34.80 22.83
CA HIS A 537 17.33 -35.50 21.56
C HIS A 537 17.83 -34.71 20.32
N THR A 538 18.19 -33.45 20.50
CA THR A 538 18.66 -32.57 19.45
C THR A 538 20.06 -32.06 19.64
N ASP A 539 20.82 -32.63 20.61
CA ASP A 539 22.16 -32.19 20.99
C ASP A 539 22.21 -30.71 21.40
N GLY A 540 21.13 -30.23 22.06
CA GLY A 540 21.06 -28.88 22.57
C GLY A 540 20.65 -27.80 21.57
N LEU A 541 19.98 -28.16 20.45
CA LEU A 541 19.42 -27.15 19.54
C LEU A 541 18.40 -26.25 20.24
N GLY A 542 18.43 -24.96 19.89
CA GLY A 542 17.57 -23.93 20.47
C GLY A 542 16.08 -24.20 20.23
N GLN A 543 15.26 -23.79 21.19
CA GLN A 543 13.82 -24.01 21.21
C GLN A 543 13.05 -22.70 21.39
N SER A 544 11.96 -22.52 20.66
CA SER A 544 10.96 -21.48 20.91
C SER A 544 9.71 -22.12 21.51
N VAL A 545 9.33 -21.73 22.71
CA VAL A 545 8.20 -22.32 23.45
C VAL A 545 7.15 -21.26 23.74
N LEU A 546 5.98 -21.38 23.09
CA LEU A 546 4.83 -20.51 23.33
C LEU A 546 3.94 -21.13 24.41
N LEU A 547 3.78 -20.43 25.52
CA LEU A 547 2.87 -20.79 26.62
C LEU A 547 1.47 -20.27 26.31
N LYS A 548 0.67 -21.07 25.62
CA LYS A 548 -0.70 -20.73 25.29
C LYS A 548 -1.67 -21.21 26.36
N GLY A 549 -2.47 -20.31 26.92
CA GLY A 549 -3.32 -20.62 28.05
C GLY A 549 -2.54 -20.79 29.35
N TYR A 550 -1.54 -19.94 29.57
CA TYR A 550 -0.73 -19.91 30.79
C TYR A 550 -1.45 -19.25 31.97
N ALA A 551 -2.46 -18.43 31.68
CA ALA A 551 -3.19 -17.63 32.68
C ALA A 551 -4.57 -18.22 32.95
N ASN A 552 -5.09 -17.93 34.16
CA ASN A 552 -6.43 -18.29 34.63
C ASN A 552 -6.76 -19.79 34.47
N GLU A 553 -7.86 -20.09 33.80
CA GLU A 553 -8.35 -21.45 33.54
C GLU A 553 -7.86 -22.03 32.20
N GLY A 554 -6.97 -21.33 31.50
CA GLY A 554 -6.41 -21.77 30.22
C GLY A 554 -6.64 -20.79 29.08
N HIS A 555 -6.51 -21.28 27.84
CA HIS A 555 -6.63 -20.46 26.65
C HIS A 555 -7.94 -19.68 26.61
N ASP A 556 -7.82 -18.38 26.48
CA ASP A 556 -8.90 -17.40 26.36
C ASP A 556 -9.87 -17.32 27.54
N SER A 557 -9.45 -17.74 28.73
CA SER A 557 -10.21 -17.57 29.98
C SER A 557 -9.73 -16.35 30.74
N ALA A 558 -10.65 -15.55 31.27
CA ALA A 558 -10.44 -14.33 32.07
C ALA A 558 -9.41 -13.33 31.51
N HIS A 559 -9.15 -13.35 30.21
CA HIS A 559 -8.38 -12.30 29.57
C HIS A 559 -9.13 -10.96 29.65
N PRO A 560 -8.45 -9.82 29.79
CA PRO A 560 -6.97 -9.65 29.71
C PRO A 560 -6.22 -9.59 31.05
N ASP A 561 -6.59 -10.37 32.05
CA ASP A 561 -5.86 -10.46 33.32
C ASP A 561 -4.56 -11.26 33.13
N TYR A 562 -3.54 -10.64 32.54
CA TYR A 562 -2.29 -11.30 32.13
C TYR A 562 -1.47 -11.84 33.29
N ALA A 563 -1.59 -11.25 34.49
CA ALA A 563 -0.86 -11.62 35.67
C ALA A 563 -1.48 -12.75 36.50
N ASP A 564 -2.70 -13.19 36.17
CA ASP A 564 -3.35 -14.29 36.89
C ASP A 564 -2.86 -15.64 36.35
N ILE A 565 -1.63 -16.00 36.69
CA ILE A 565 -0.97 -17.22 36.22
C ILE A 565 -1.71 -18.45 36.76
N GLY A 566 -2.01 -19.41 35.87
CA GLY A 566 -2.85 -20.56 36.15
C GLY A 566 -2.38 -21.45 37.31
N LYS A 567 -3.13 -21.50 38.38
CA LYS A 567 -2.80 -22.27 39.59
C LYS A 567 -2.78 -23.79 39.36
N ARG A 568 -3.68 -24.29 38.51
CA ARG A 568 -3.77 -25.71 38.15
C ARG A 568 -2.59 -26.25 37.38
N ILE A 569 -1.85 -25.36 36.70
CA ILE A 569 -0.67 -25.71 35.91
C ILE A 569 0.63 -25.40 36.64
N GLY A 570 0.55 -24.97 37.90
CA GLY A 570 1.69 -24.78 38.80
C GLY A 570 1.87 -23.35 39.34
N GLY A 571 1.06 -22.40 38.85
CA GLY A 571 1.13 -21.01 39.33
C GLY A 571 2.43 -20.27 39.01
N PRO A 572 2.63 -19.09 39.62
CA PRO A 572 3.80 -18.25 39.35
C PRO A 572 5.16 -18.93 39.66
N GLU A 573 5.23 -19.68 40.71
CA GLU A 573 6.50 -20.33 41.15
C GLU A 573 7.02 -21.36 40.17
N ASP A 574 6.12 -22.23 39.68
CA ASP A 574 6.46 -23.23 38.68
C ASP A 574 6.73 -22.57 37.29
N MET A 575 6.03 -21.49 36.97
CA MET A 575 6.32 -20.73 35.76
C MET A 575 7.72 -20.11 35.82
N LYS A 576 8.10 -19.45 36.92
CA LYS A 576 9.47 -18.93 37.10
C LYS A 576 10.51 -20.04 36.95
N THR A 577 10.26 -21.18 37.58
CA THR A 577 11.16 -22.34 37.48
C THR A 577 11.30 -22.82 36.03
N LEU A 578 10.20 -22.87 35.27
CA LEU A 578 10.22 -23.19 33.85
C LEU A 578 11.10 -22.21 33.08
N LEU A 579 10.87 -20.90 33.24
CA LEU A 579 11.55 -19.84 32.47
C LEU A 579 13.07 -19.87 32.81
N GLU A 580 13.44 -19.90 34.11
CA GLU A 580 14.83 -19.93 34.52
C GLU A 580 15.55 -21.21 34.08
N LYS A 581 15.00 -22.37 34.41
CA LYS A 581 15.66 -23.66 34.13
C LYS A 581 15.58 -24.06 32.66
N GLY A 582 14.51 -23.66 31.95
CA GLY A 582 14.38 -23.93 30.52
C GLY A 582 15.42 -23.19 29.67
N ALA A 583 15.81 -21.98 30.10
CA ALA A 583 16.88 -21.22 29.44
C ALA A 583 18.22 -21.96 29.43
N ASP A 584 18.52 -22.74 30.49
CA ASP A 584 19.74 -23.58 30.58
C ASP A 584 19.77 -24.66 29.46
N TYR A 585 18.64 -24.95 28.84
CA TYR A 585 18.48 -25.93 27.75
C TYR A 585 18.21 -25.26 26.38
N GLY A 586 18.57 -23.98 26.24
CA GLY A 586 18.44 -23.24 24.99
C GLY A 586 16.99 -22.87 24.60
N ALA A 587 16.06 -22.86 25.57
CA ALA A 587 14.67 -22.49 25.30
C ALA A 587 14.44 -21.00 25.52
N LYS A 588 13.73 -20.39 24.57
CA LYS A 588 13.14 -19.06 24.63
C LYS A 588 11.64 -19.20 24.84
N PHE A 589 11.10 -18.40 25.74
CA PHE A 589 9.70 -18.54 26.16
C PHE A 589 8.88 -17.31 25.81
N GLY A 590 7.70 -17.54 25.25
CA GLY A 590 6.71 -16.51 25.04
C GLY A 590 5.35 -16.89 25.60
N ILE A 591 4.49 -15.90 25.71
CA ILE A 591 3.09 -16.08 26.11
C ILE A 591 2.13 -15.70 24.99
N HIS A 592 0.97 -16.35 24.94
CA HIS A 592 -0.13 -15.92 24.12
C HIS A 592 -1.12 -15.11 24.95
N VAL A 593 -1.46 -13.93 24.47
CA VAL A 593 -2.46 -13.04 25.06
C VAL A 593 -3.54 -12.66 24.06
N ASN A 594 -4.74 -12.39 24.54
CA ASN A 594 -5.81 -11.79 23.74
C ASN A 594 -5.97 -10.32 24.17
N ALA A 595 -5.81 -9.41 23.22
CA ALA A 595 -5.89 -7.97 23.44
C ALA A 595 -7.12 -7.30 22.80
N GLY A 596 -8.03 -8.08 22.23
CA GLY A 596 -9.23 -7.60 21.54
C GLY A 596 -10.54 -7.97 22.19
N GLU A 597 -10.48 -8.92 23.13
CA GLU A 597 -11.65 -9.47 23.84
C GLU A 597 -11.38 -9.55 25.33
N MET A 598 -12.43 -9.54 26.11
CA MET A 598 -12.39 -9.80 27.55
C MET A 598 -13.54 -10.71 27.97
N TYR A 599 -13.40 -11.25 29.16
CA TYR A 599 -14.38 -12.16 29.76
C TYR A 599 -14.96 -11.55 31.03
N PRO A 600 -16.26 -11.87 31.37
CA PRO A 600 -16.92 -11.25 32.51
C PRO A 600 -16.23 -11.46 33.86
N GLU A 601 -15.47 -12.54 34.02
CA GLU A 601 -14.69 -12.84 35.21
C GLU A 601 -13.38 -12.04 35.35
N ALA A 602 -12.95 -11.38 34.27
CA ALA A 602 -11.71 -10.58 34.30
C ALA A 602 -11.90 -9.34 35.21
N LYS A 603 -10.84 -8.96 35.96
CA LYS A 603 -10.79 -7.71 36.73
C LYS A 603 -10.95 -6.47 35.82
N ALA A 604 -10.48 -6.59 34.58
CA ALA A 604 -10.62 -5.55 33.56
C ALA A 604 -12.03 -5.37 33.05
N PHE A 605 -12.98 -6.28 33.39
CA PHE A 605 -14.38 -6.17 32.98
C PHE A 605 -15.07 -5.03 33.74
N LYS A 606 -15.03 -3.86 33.15
CA LYS A 606 -15.67 -2.64 33.62
C LYS A 606 -16.20 -1.83 32.44
N ASP A 607 -17.16 -0.93 32.70
CA ASP A 607 -17.90 -0.23 31.65
C ASP A 607 -17.01 0.51 30.66
N ASP A 608 -15.97 1.19 31.14
CA ASP A 608 -15.03 1.93 30.31
C ASP A 608 -14.22 1.08 29.35
N ASN A 609 -13.94 -0.18 29.71
CA ASN A 609 -13.14 -1.12 28.90
C ASN A 609 -13.98 -1.92 27.92
N VAL A 610 -15.31 -1.95 28.11
CA VAL A 610 -16.21 -2.71 27.25
C VAL A 610 -16.42 -2.00 25.93
N ARG A 611 -16.20 -2.68 24.83
CA ARG A 611 -16.51 -2.18 23.50
C ARG A 611 -18.02 -2.21 23.25
N ARG A 612 -18.58 -1.07 22.83
CA ARG A 612 -19.98 -0.94 22.50
C ARG A 612 -20.22 -0.86 21.00
N ASN A 613 -21.37 -1.37 20.57
CA ASN A 613 -21.92 -1.13 19.24
C ASN A 613 -22.47 0.30 19.14
N LYS A 614 -22.77 0.76 17.93
CA LYS A 614 -23.33 2.10 17.69
C LYS A 614 -24.67 2.36 18.41
N ASP A 615 -25.43 1.31 18.73
CA ASP A 615 -26.70 1.37 19.48
C ASP A 615 -26.51 1.34 21.00
N GLY A 616 -25.26 1.32 21.48
CA GLY A 616 -24.89 1.25 22.89
C GLY A 616 -24.90 -0.16 23.49
N SER A 617 -25.28 -1.19 22.73
CA SER A 617 -25.22 -2.57 23.21
C SER A 617 -23.78 -3.07 23.31
N LEU A 618 -23.55 -4.09 24.14
CA LEU A 618 -22.24 -4.74 24.23
C LEU A 618 -21.91 -5.46 22.92
N ARG A 619 -20.65 -5.38 22.50
CA ARG A 619 -20.16 -6.17 21.37
C ARG A 619 -19.77 -7.55 21.85
N TYR A 620 -20.63 -8.51 21.60
CA TYR A 620 -20.38 -9.91 21.90
C TYR A 620 -19.57 -10.60 20.80
N GLY A 621 -18.66 -11.49 21.21
CA GLY A 621 -18.01 -12.48 20.39
C GLY A 621 -18.28 -13.86 20.93
N TRP A 622 -17.93 -14.89 20.19
CA TRP A 622 -17.92 -16.25 20.66
C TRP A 622 -16.50 -16.79 20.64
N ASN A 623 -16.10 -17.37 21.74
CA ASN A 623 -14.84 -18.06 21.81
C ASN A 623 -15.07 -19.55 22.13
N TRP A 624 -14.01 -20.32 22.12
CA TRP A 624 -14.03 -21.78 22.22
C TRP A 624 -14.77 -22.33 23.45
N ILE A 625 -14.76 -21.61 24.56
CA ILE A 625 -15.27 -22.08 25.84
C ILE A 625 -16.40 -21.18 26.33
N ASP A 626 -16.36 -19.92 26.07
CA ASP A 626 -17.25 -18.93 26.67
C ASP A 626 -17.53 -17.76 25.73
N GLN A 627 -18.46 -16.90 26.12
CA GLN A 627 -18.83 -15.72 25.37
C GLN A 627 -17.86 -14.58 25.71
N GLY A 628 -17.01 -14.25 24.73
CA GLY A 628 -16.15 -13.07 24.81
C GLY A 628 -16.95 -11.79 24.63
N ILE A 629 -16.50 -10.73 25.25
CA ILE A 629 -17.00 -9.36 25.08
C ILE A 629 -15.86 -8.53 24.52
N GLY A 630 -16.15 -7.70 23.50
CA GLY A 630 -15.11 -6.87 22.90
C GLY A 630 -14.48 -5.93 23.92
N LEU A 631 -13.14 -5.90 23.96
CA LEU A 631 -12.36 -4.92 24.68
C LEU A 631 -12.28 -3.64 23.85
N ASP A 632 -12.48 -2.49 24.48
CA ASP A 632 -12.21 -1.19 23.82
C ASP A 632 -10.70 -0.95 23.79
N SER A 633 -10.07 -1.48 22.77
CA SER A 633 -8.60 -1.46 22.64
C SER A 633 -8.04 -0.03 22.53
N ILE A 634 -8.85 0.93 22.09
CA ILE A 634 -8.45 2.35 22.00
C ILE A 634 -8.36 2.95 23.40
N TYR A 635 -9.39 2.75 24.22
CA TYR A 635 -9.38 3.18 25.61
C TYR A 635 -8.26 2.50 26.40
N ASP A 636 -8.15 1.20 26.27
CA ASP A 636 -7.18 0.36 26.96
C ASP A 636 -5.72 0.79 26.68
N LEU A 637 -5.42 1.13 25.41
CA LEU A 637 -4.13 1.65 25.02
C LEU A 637 -3.93 3.11 25.50
N ALA A 638 -4.92 3.97 25.27
CA ALA A 638 -4.80 5.39 25.55
C ALA A 638 -4.65 5.72 27.05
N THR A 639 -5.21 4.90 27.92
CA THR A 639 -5.15 5.08 29.38
C THR A 639 -3.99 4.37 30.07
N GLY A 640 -3.21 3.54 29.32
CA GLY A 640 -2.11 2.76 29.89
C GLY A 640 -2.56 1.53 30.69
N GLU A 641 -3.84 1.15 30.61
CA GLU A 641 -4.33 -0.02 31.36
C GLU A 641 -3.73 -1.33 30.85
N ARG A 642 -3.43 -1.39 29.55
CA ARG A 642 -2.73 -2.55 28.96
C ARG A 642 -1.33 -2.70 29.52
N GLU A 643 -0.57 -1.63 29.55
CA GLU A 643 0.78 -1.57 30.10
C GLU A 643 0.78 -1.97 31.58
N ALA A 644 -0.14 -1.41 32.36
CA ALA A 644 -0.27 -1.73 33.78
C ALA A 644 -0.50 -3.22 34.06
N ARG A 645 -1.26 -3.92 33.20
CA ARG A 645 -1.45 -5.38 33.33
C ARG A 645 -0.20 -6.17 32.94
N PHE A 646 0.59 -5.69 31.99
CA PHE A 646 1.90 -6.29 31.69
C PHE A 646 2.92 -6.01 32.80
N ASP A 647 2.90 -4.82 33.38
CA ASP A 647 3.77 -4.48 34.53
C ASP A 647 3.46 -5.38 35.72
N GLU A 648 2.18 -5.65 36.03
CA GLU A 648 1.78 -6.59 37.08
C GLU A 648 2.33 -8.00 36.81
N LEU A 649 2.27 -8.47 35.55
CA LEU A 649 2.86 -9.77 35.16
C LEU A 649 4.38 -9.77 35.34
N HIS A 650 5.05 -8.69 34.92
CA HIS A 650 6.49 -8.55 35.04
C HIS A 650 6.94 -8.55 36.51
N GLU A 651 6.24 -7.84 37.38
CA GLU A 651 6.51 -7.85 38.84
C GLU A 651 6.36 -9.26 39.44
N ILE A 652 5.31 -10.00 39.06
CA ILE A 652 5.09 -11.38 39.52
C ILE A 652 6.20 -12.30 39.04
N LEU A 653 6.67 -12.17 37.82
CA LEU A 653 7.69 -13.04 37.24
C LEU A 653 9.11 -12.75 37.70
N GLY A 654 9.40 -11.59 38.31
CA GLY A 654 10.71 -11.39 38.86
C GLY A 654 11.29 -9.99 38.97
N GLY A 655 10.62 -8.96 38.42
CA GLY A 655 10.78 -7.53 38.77
C GLY A 655 12.14 -6.80 38.74
N ASP A 656 13.25 -7.46 38.73
CA ASP A 656 14.59 -6.83 38.88
C ASP A 656 15.24 -6.48 37.50
N GLY A 657 14.45 -6.09 36.49
CA GLY A 657 14.97 -5.71 35.18
C GLY A 657 15.48 -6.88 34.32
N LYS A 658 15.13 -8.10 34.69
CA LYS A 658 15.32 -9.28 33.82
C LYS A 658 14.07 -9.57 33.06
N ASP A 659 14.14 -9.47 31.74
CA ASP A 659 13.11 -9.98 30.85
C ASP A 659 13.02 -11.50 31.03
N MET A 660 12.00 -11.97 31.75
CA MET A 660 11.75 -13.40 31.93
C MET A 660 11.06 -14.01 30.71
N LEU A 661 10.40 -13.19 29.88
CA LEU A 661 9.77 -13.60 28.64
C LEU A 661 10.53 -13.04 27.44
N ASP A 662 10.73 -13.87 26.44
CA ASP A 662 11.47 -13.51 25.24
C ASP A 662 10.56 -12.90 24.15
N PHE A 663 9.28 -13.29 24.15
CA PHE A 663 8.30 -12.77 23.18
C PHE A 663 6.86 -12.84 23.67
N ILE A 664 6.00 -12.03 23.08
CA ILE A 664 4.55 -12.02 23.29
C ILE A 664 3.88 -12.28 21.95
N TYR A 665 2.93 -13.21 21.92
CA TYR A 665 2.06 -13.47 20.78
C TYR A 665 0.65 -12.95 21.08
N VAL A 666 0.17 -12.02 20.26
CA VAL A 666 -1.13 -11.35 20.40
C VAL A 666 -2.10 -11.81 19.33
#